data_9bfc9d57c521ce8275e68a693ac2894c
#
_entry.id   9bfc9d57c521ce8275e68a693ac2894c
#
_cell.length_a   1.000
_cell.length_b   1.000
_cell.length_c   1.000
_cell.angle_alpha   90.00
_cell.angle_beta   90.00
_cell.angle_gamma   90.00
#
_symmetry.space_group_name_H-M   'P 1'
#
loop_
_entity.id
_entity.type
_entity.pdbx_description
1 polymer ?
#
loop_
_entity_poly.entity_id
_entity_poly.type
_entity_poly.pdbx_seq_one_letter_code
_entity_poly.pdbx_strand_id
1 'polypeptide(L)'
;MASFFDNSSSNSSEIVKFSESHSSDDEGTRTPLSSVDLSFKQDSTLYPLPPVVRAKTVLTEDLKTPDSHVPRDPRLIRLTGVHPLNVEAPLSELYDEGFLTSENLHYVRNHGSVPRCDDVDVDDWTVSIEGLVAHPMTLNLDDLFSYDQVTYPITLVCAGNRRKEQNVVRKSKGFSWGPAGLSTALWTGTAIGKLLAQAEPQYRKGARYVCFEGADELPNGNYGTSVKLSWCMDEQKGILIAHKMNGLPLHPDHGKPVRVVIPGQIGGRSVKWLKRIIVTAEPSENWYHIYDNRVLPTMITPEASANPSNIPVWKDERYAIYDLNPNSAICHPAHDEKVLISGGETYRVRGYAYGGGGRRITRVEVTLDQGKTWRLADINYPEDLYRQADPDETIFGGKLDVWWRDTSFCWCFWDIDIPMTELEATADIMVRAMDEGLAVQPRDMYWSVLGMMNNNWFRVVVHKEAGGNTLTFEHPTQPALMPGGWMERVKKSGGDLLNGFWGQSLSGVEKDQVLEREPEEEILMTNSQNDRIITAKELMNHKDETNPWFVVNGHVYDGTPFLNDHPGGATSITGVAAQDASEEFMAIHSENAKKMMVDYHIGKLDETALAVLNEKESVITEGDSTRPFFLASNQWNRAVLQDKIAVSSDSKIFRFKLQHEEQQIGLPVGQHVLMRLRDPSSQSKSSIVRAYTPISHGTNKGFMDVLVKIYRPCPERGEGGKMTQALDSKPLGDFIEFKGPVGKFQYLGRGHCSMGEDKSHVRRFYMICAGSGITPIFQVLQAIVKDEQDSTECVVLCGNHAEEDILCRSELDSMFALRLGRLRHTLTRPSATWTGRRGRIDEALVEAEIGPCDGTGRDKVLVCGPKELEASVCEVLGRMGWTDEDIFCF
;
A
#
# COMPACT_ATOMS: atom_id res chain seq x y z
N MET A 1 -20.53 -42.17 -39.83
CA MET A 1 -21.35 -43.29 -39.42
C MET A 1 -22.21 -42.78 -38.30
N ALA A 2 -23.39 -42.29 -38.58
CA ALA A 2 -24.68 -42.97 -38.53
C ALA A 2 -24.94 -43.47 -37.10
N SER A 3 -25.93 -43.15 -36.52
CA SER A 3 -27.30 -42.71 -36.54
C SER A 3 -27.94 -43.09 -35.21
N PHE A 4 -28.71 -42.26 -34.64
CA PHE A 4 -29.98 -42.66 -34.02
C PHE A 4 -30.81 -41.39 -33.73
N PHE A 5 -31.77 -41.11 -34.62
CA PHE A 5 -32.97 -40.36 -34.35
C PHE A 5 -34.10 -41.34 -34.18
N ASP A 6 -34.99 -41.07 -33.30
CA ASP A 6 -36.44 -41.00 -33.42
C ASP A 6 -37.10 -41.30 -32.08
N ASN A 7 -37.85 -40.35 -31.54
CA ASN A 7 -39.28 -40.57 -31.49
C ASN A 7 -40.04 -39.33 -31.00
N SER A 8 -41.01 -38.99 -31.81
CA SER A 8 -42.01 -37.98 -31.74
C SER A 8 -43.06 -38.20 -30.64
N SER A 9 -43.55 -37.15 -30.03
CA SER A 9 -44.98 -37.03 -29.72
C SER A 9 -45.47 -35.56 -29.74
N SER A 10 -46.38 -35.33 -30.62
CA SER A 10 -47.21 -34.14 -30.86
C SER A 10 -48.04 -33.75 -29.64
N ASN A 11 -48.15 -32.44 -29.36
CA ASN A 11 -49.44 -31.86 -28.95
C ASN A 11 -49.54 -30.39 -29.35
N SER A 12 -50.66 -30.15 -30.01
CA SER A 12 -51.19 -28.90 -30.55
C SER A 12 -51.49 -27.87 -29.48
N SER A 13 -51.15 -26.61 -29.69
CA SER A 13 -51.69 -25.48 -28.94
C SER A 13 -52.26 -24.41 -29.88
N GLU A 14 -53.41 -23.95 -29.54
CA GLU A 14 -54.24 -22.98 -30.20
C GLU A 14 -53.62 -21.59 -30.23
N ILE A 15 -53.67 -20.98 -31.40
CA ILE A 15 -53.36 -19.58 -31.65
C ILE A 15 -54.53 -18.69 -31.29
N VAL A 16 -54.41 -17.80 -30.34
CA VAL A 16 -55.37 -16.70 -30.13
C VAL A 16 -54.84 -15.44 -30.79
N LYS A 17 -55.51 -15.04 -31.85
CA LYS A 17 -55.29 -13.74 -32.53
C LYS A 17 -55.93 -12.63 -31.74
N PHE A 18 -55.22 -11.58 -31.41
CA PHE A 18 -55.79 -10.28 -31.06
C PHE A 18 -55.64 -9.27 -32.21
N SER A 19 -56.76 -8.62 -32.53
CA SER A 19 -56.97 -7.70 -33.60
C SER A 19 -56.42 -6.31 -33.30
N GLU A 20 -55.85 -5.69 -34.33
CA GLU A 20 -55.48 -4.28 -34.40
C GLU A 20 -56.72 -3.38 -34.36
N SER A 21 -56.67 -2.30 -33.63
CA SER A 21 -57.52 -1.13 -33.89
C SER A 21 -56.68 0.13 -33.91
N HIS A 22 -56.64 0.72 -35.12
CA HIS A 22 -56.08 2.06 -35.35
C HIS A 22 -56.98 3.14 -34.67
N SER A 23 -56.35 4.13 -34.07
CA SER A 23 -56.86 5.51 -34.13
C SER A 23 -55.76 6.54 -33.93
N SER A 24 -55.78 7.49 -34.80
CA SER A 24 -55.01 8.63 -35.14
C SER A 24 -54.79 9.68 -34.06
N ASP A 25 -53.64 10.37 -34.22
CA ASP A 25 -53.33 11.78 -33.94
C ASP A 25 -53.51 12.33 -32.54
N ASP A 26 -52.42 12.73 -31.86
CA ASP A 26 -52.35 14.12 -31.41
C ASP A 26 -50.93 14.57 -31.10
N GLU A 27 -50.73 15.87 -31.29
CA GLU A 27 -49.46 16.59 -31.22
C GLU A 27 -48.89 16.71 -29.80
N GLY A 28 -47.57 16.72 -29.82
CA GLY A 28 -46.59 17.13 -28.82
C GLY A 28 -46.99 17.87 -27.56
N THR A 29 -46.66 17.25 -26.44
CA THR A 29 -46.29 17.98 -25.24
C THR A 29 -45.12 17.26 -24.56
N ARG A 30 -43.99 17.94 -24.49
CA ARG A 30 -42.79 17.49 -23.74
C ARG A 30 -43.18 17.32 -22.26
N THR A 31 -43.11 16.10 -21.78
CA THR A 31 -43.24 15.81 -20.34
C THR A 31 -41.87 15.85 -19.68
N PRO A 32 -41.70 16.52 -18.54
CA PRO A 32 -40.44 16.50 -17.80
C PRO A 32 -40.10 15.11 -17.28
N LEU A 33 -38.83 14.77 -17.26
CA LEU A 33 -38.24 13.50 -16.81
C LEU A 33 -38.49 13.09 -15.33
N SER A 34 -39.54 13.59 -14.68
CA SER A 34 -39.81 13.39 -13.26
C SER A 34 -40.86 12.34 -12.89
N SER A 35 -41.39 11.56 -13.83
CA SER A 35 -42.31 10.47 -13.50
C SER A 35 -42.07 9.23 -14.35
N VAL A 36 -41.05 8.45 -13.97
CA VAL A 36 -40.96 7.06 -14.43
C VAL A 36 -41.95 6.26 -13.62
N ASP A 37 -43.00 5.77 -14.28
CA ASP A 37 -43.98 4.86 -13.69
C ASP A 37 -43.29 3.51 -13.37
N LEU A 38 -43.02 3.27 -12.08
CA LEU A 38 -42.28 2.08 -11.56
C LEU A 38 -43.22 0.87 -11.34
N SER A 39 -44.40 0.86 -11.95
CA SER A 39 -45.33 -0.28 -11.83
C SER A 39 -45.02 -1.37 -12.85
N PHE A 40 -43.83 -1.95 -12.83
CA PHE A 40 -43.57 -3.21 -13.54
C PHE A 40 -44.10 -4.40 -12.75
N LYS A 41 -45.05 -5.12 -13.33
CA LYS A 41 -45.45 -6.43 -12.81
C LYS A 41 -44.29 -7.40 -12.87
N GLN A 42 -43.84 -7.86 -11.71
CA GLN A 42 -42.71 -8.75 -11.50
C GLN A 42 -42.97 -10.22 -11.86
N ASP A 43 -44.12 -10.54 -12.45
CA ASP A 43 -44.55 -11.92 -12.74
C ASP A 43 -44.51 -12.17 -14.24
N SER A 44 -43.50 -12.83 -14.72
CA SER A 44 -43.37 -13.69 -15.94
C SER A 44 -42.22 -13.37 -16.92
N THR A 45 -41.12 -12.78 -16.53
CA THR A 45 -39.96 -12.69 -17.44
C THR A 45 -39.10 -13.95 -17.36
N LEU A 46 -38.65 -14.43 -18.52
CA LEU A 46 -37.80 -15.61 -18.68
C LEU A 46 -36.45 -15.47 -17.97
N TYR A 47 -35.97 -14.24 -17.76
CA TYR A 47 -34.65 -13.87 -17.25
C TYR A 47 -34.73 -12.98 -16.01
N PRO A 48 -33.69 -12.92 -15.16
CA PRO A 48 -33.66 -12.08 -13.98
C PRO A 48 -33.83 -10.60 -14.30
N LEU A 49 -34.62 -9.89 -13.50
CA LEU A 49 -34.72 -8.42 -13.52
C LEU A 49 -33.94 -7.83 -12.33
N PRO A 50 -33.29 -6.66 -12.51
CA PRO A 50 -32.48 -6.06 -11.46
C PRO A 50 -33.36 -5.56 -10.30
N PRO A 51 -32.83 -5.59 -9.05
CA PRO A 51 -33.43 -4.84 -7.97
C PRO A 51 -33.34 -3.33 -8.29
N VAL A 52 -34.47 -2.66 -8.34
CA VAL A 52 -34.53 -1.21 -8.62
C VAL A 52 -34.49 -0.47 -7.27
N VAL A 53 -33.31 -0.34 -6.73
CA VAL A 53 -33.07 0.36 -5.46
C VAL A 53 -31.96 1.37 -5.66
N ARG A 54 -32.23 2.63 -5.29
CA ARG A 54 -31.26 3.73 -5.36
C ARG A 54 -31.16 4.43 -4.02
N ALA A 55 -29.95 4.65 -3.52
CA ALA A 55 -29.68 5.45 -2.34
C ALA A 55 -30.18 6.90 -2.56
N LYS A 56 -30.87 7.45 -1.56
CA LYS A 56 -31.44 8.81 -1.63
C LYS A 56 -30.72 9.80 -0.71
N THR A 57 -29.84 9.32 0.14
CA THR A 57 -29.23 10.11 1.20
C THR A 57 -27.72 10.20 1.00
N VAL A 58 -27.18 11.40 1.09
CA VAL A 58 -25.73 11.60 1.18
C VAL A 58 -25.28 11.20 2.57
N LEU A 59 -24.24 10.37 2.66
CA LEU A 59 -23.70 9.92 3.94
C LEU A 59 -23.02 11.09 4.68
N THR A 60 -23.11 11.07 6.01
CA THR A 60 -22.57 12.14 6.88
C THR A 60 -21.08 12.42 6.63
N GLU A 61 -20.30 11.37 6.38
CA GLU A 61 -18.88 11.47 6.06
C GLU A 61 -18.59 12.16 4.72
N ASP A 62 -19.53 12.08 3.76
CA ASP A 62 -19.37 12.69 2.42
C ASP A 62 -19.74 14.17 2.38
N LEU A 63 -20.52 14.67 3.36
CA LEU A 63 -20.99 16.06 3.39
C LEU A 63 -19.88 17.12 3.35
N LYS A 64 -18.68 16.77 3.83
CA LYS A 64 -17.50 17.66 3.84
C LYS A 64 -16.51 17.37 2.72
N THR A 65 -16.86 16.53 1.76
CA THR A 65 -16.03 16.17 0.61
C THR A 65 -16.51 16.88 -0.66
N PRO A 66 -15.72 16.90 -1.72
CA PRO A 66 -16.20 17.36 -3.05
C PRO A 66 -17.43 16.61 -3.54
N ASP A 67 -17.62 15.34 -3.09
CA ASP A 67 -18.75 14.46 -3.46
C ASP A 67 -19.99 14.66 -2.59
N SER A 68 -20.13 15.79 -1.87
CA SER A 68 -21.26 16.10 -0.99
C SER A 68 -22.65 16.16 -1.69
N HIS A 69 -22.69 15.97 -2.99
CA HIS A 69 -23.89 15.90 -3.81
C HIS A 69 -24.30 14.47 -4.20
N VAL A 70 -23.53 13.45 -3.81
CA VAL A 70 -23.70 12.06 -4.26
C VAL A 70 -24.31 11.21 -3.15
N PRO A 71 -25.57 10.72 -3.31
CA PRO A 71 -26.18 9.76 -2.38
C PRO A 71 -25.47 8.39 -2.47
N ARG A 72 -25.28 7.71 -1.33
CA ARG A 72 -24.57 6.42 -1.26
C ARG A 72 -25.17 5.48 -0.24
N ASP A 73 -25.04 4.18 -0.46
CA ASP A 73 -25.52 3.16 0.48
C ASP A 73 -24.49 2.92 1.60
N PRO A 74 -24.90 2.93 2.89
CA PRO A 74 -23.99 2.75 4.02
C PRO A 74 -23.43 1.33 4.16
N ARG A 75 -23.97 0.32 3.46
CA ARG A 75 -23.47 -1.06 3.47
C ARG A 75 -22.16 -1.21 2.70
N LEU A 76 -21.87 -0.30 1.77
CA LEU A 76 -20.64 -0.33 1.01
C LEU A 76 -19.42 -0.09 1.89
N ILE A 77 -18.44 -0.98 1.80
CA ILE A 77 -17.21 -0.98 2.62
C ILE A 77 -16.18 -0.07 1.97
N ARG A 78 -15.76 1.00 2.66
CA ARG A 78 -14.72 1.92 2.17
C ARG A 78 -13.33 1.29 2.25
N LEU A 79 -12.60 1.33 1.15
CA LEU A 79 -11.27 0.72 0.99
C LEU A 79 -10.11 1.71 1.22
N THR A 80 -10.39 2.98 1.05
CA THR A 80 -9.48 4.11 1.29
C THR A 80 -10.23 5.12 2.14
N GLY A 81 -9.63 6.06 2.77
CA GLY A 81 -10.34 7.05 3.59
C GLY A 81 -11.70 7.54 3.04
N VAL A 82 -12.13 8.73 3.38
CA VAL A 82 -13.46 9.22 2.99
C VAL A 82 -13.51 9.56 1.49
N HIS A 83 -12.47 10.17 0.95
CA HIS A 83 -12.39 10.65 -0.44
C HIS A 83 -11.01 10.38 -1.06
N PRO A 84 -10.90 10.01 -2.37
CA PRO A 84 -11.98 9.64 -3.28
C PRO A 84 -12.67 8.33 -2.91
N LEU A 85 -13.94 8.17 -3.31
CA LEU A 85 -14.70 6.96 -2.98
C LEU A 85 -14.16 5.73 -3.69
N ASN A 86 -13.78 4.72 -2.91
CA ASN A 86 -13.44 3.39 -3.37
C ASN A 86 -14.11 2.40 -2.43
N VAL A 87 -15.05 1.63 -2.94
CA VAL A 87 -15.90 0.75 -2.12
C VAL A 87 -16.19 -0.57 -2.81
N GLU A 88 -16.38 -1.59 -1.99
CA GLU A 88 -16.92 -2.89 -2.38
C GLU A 88 -18.08 -3.28 -1.45
N ALA A 89 -18.96 -4.16 -1.90
CA ALA A 89 -20.01 -4.72 -1.06
C ALA A 89 -19.44 -5.81 -0.12
N PRO A 90 -20.12 -6.16 0.99
CA PRO A 90 -19.86 -7.42 1.68
C PRO A 90 -20.05 -8.61 0.72
N LEU A 91 -19.09 -9.54 0.68
CA LEU A 91 -19.04 -10.60 -0.34
C LEU A 91 -20.29 -11.49 -0.37
N SER A 92 -20.77 -11.90 0.80
CA SER A 92 -21.97 -12.73 0.91
C SER A 92 -23.23 -11.96 0.49
N GLU A 93 -23.39 -10.68 0.88
CA GLU A 93 -24.51 -9.84 0.46
C GLU A 93 -24.51 -9.61 -1.05
N LEU A 94 -23.34 -9.38 -1.66
CA LEU A 94 -23.20 -9.26 -3.11
C LEU A 94 -23.66 -10.52 -3.84
N TYR A 95 -23.29 -11.70 -3.33
CA TYR A 95 -23.70 -12.97 -3.90
C TYR A 95 -25.20 -13.25 -3.70
N ASP A 96 -25.70 -12.98 -2.50
CA ASP A 96 -27.10 -13.27 -2.12
C ASP A 96 -28.10 -12.31 -2.82
N GLU A 97 -27.65 -11.13 -3.27
CA GLU A 97 -28.47 -10.26 -4.12
C GLU A 97 -28.79 -10.89 -5.49
N GLY A 98 -27.99 -11.85 -5.93
CA GLY A 98 -28.20 -12.65 -7.13
C GLY A 98 -27.40 -12.18 -8.33
N PHE A 99 -27.87 -12.56 -9.55
CA PHE A 99 -27.10 -12.36 -10.78
C PHE A 99 -26.87 -10.88 -11.12
N LEU A 100 -27.86 -10.04 -10.94
CA LEU A 100 -27.80 -8.60 -11.16
C LEU A 100 -27.62 -7.89 -9.82
N THR A 101 -26.56 -7.12 -9.74
CA THR A 101 -26.25 -6.28 -8.58
C THR A 101 -27.04 -4.98 -8.65
N SER A 102 -27.70 -4.60 -7.55
CA SER A 102 -28.34 -3.28 -7.44
C SER A 102 -27.32 -2.15 -7.53
N GLU A 103 -27.77 -0.96 -7.86
CA GLU A 103 -26.93 0.23 -7.84
C GLU A 103 -26.29 0.48 -6.46
N ASN A 104 -27.00 0.12 -5.39
CA ASN A 104 -26.56 0.29 -4.00
C ASN A 104 -25.37 -0.59 -3.59
N LEU A 105 -25.23 -1.79 -4.18
CA LEU A 105 -24.12 -2.71 -3.87
C LEU A 105 -23.08 -2.80 -4.99
N HIS A 106 -23.30 -2.10 -6.11
CA HIS A 106 -22.34 -2.08 -7.20
C HIS A 106 -21.03 -1.39 -6.75
N TYR A 107 -19.89 -2.06 -6.92
CA TYR A 107 -18.60 -1.51 -6.54
C TYR A 107 -18.30 -0.17 -7.22
N VAL A 108 -17.58 0.71 -6.52
CA VAL A 108 -17.15 2.02 -7.06
C VAL A 108 -15.64 2.16 -6.96
N ARG A 109 -15.01 2.57 -8.06
CA ARG A 109 -13.61 2.99 -8.13
C ARG A 109 -13.54 4.40 -8.70
N ASN A 110 -13.29 5.40 -7.86
CA ASN A 110 -13.04 6.78 -8.27
C ASN A 110 -11.57 7.14 -8.06
N HIS A 111 -10.98 7.89 -8.98
CA HIS A 111 -9.61 8.38 -8.88
C HIS A 111 -9.55 9.79 -8.25
N GLY A 112 -10.64 10.52 -8.29
CA GLY A 112 -10.83 11.85 -7.72
C GLY A 112 -12.30 12.14 -7.45
N SER A 113 -12.65 13.41 -7.47
CA SER A 113 -14.01 13.89 -7.26
C SER A 113 -14.95 13.46 -8.37
N VAL A 114 -16.20 13.19 -8.01
CA VAL A 114 -17.28 12.96 -8.96
C VAL A 114 -17.67 14.28 -9.61
N PRO A 115 -17.61 14.42 -10.94
CA PRO A 115 -18.05 15.62 -11.63
C PRO A 115 -19.51 15.95 -11.27
N ARG A 116 -19.77 17.23 -10.99
CA ARG A 116 -21.15 17.70 -10.83
C ARG A 116 -21.81 17.71 -12.20
N CYS A 117 -22.95 17.12 -12.31
CA CYS A 117 -23.73 17.07 -13.52
C CYS A 117 -25.21 17.19 -13.12
N ASP A 118 -25.66 18.42 -12.98
CA ASP A 118 -27.06 18.76 -12.72
C ASP A 118 -27.90 18.58 -14.00
N ASP A 119 -29.20 18.61 -13.93
CA ASP A 119 -30.05 18.32 -15.09
C ASP A 119 -29.84 19.30 -16.26
N VAL A 120 -29.45 20.55 -15.99
CA VAL A 120 -29.08 21.54 -17.03
C VAL A 120 -27.73 21.16 -17.68
N ASP A 121 -26.79 20.67 -16.92
CA ASP A 121 -25.49 20.24 -17.44
C ASP A 121 -25.60 18.97 -18.28
N VAL A 122 -26.62 18.13 -18.03
CA VAL A 122 -26.91 16.93 -18.82
C VAL A 122 -27.33 17.31 -20.25
N ASP A 123 -28.16 18.30 -20.42
CA ASP A 123 -28.66 18.75 -21.74
C ASP A 123 -27.51 19.33 -22.59
N ASP A 124 -26.52 19.97 -21.98
CA ASP A 124 -25.34 20.54 -22.65
C ASP A 124 -24.17 19.55 -22.79
N TRP A 125 -24.34 18.30 -22.32
CA TRP A 125 -23.26 17.33 -22.38
C TRP A 125 -22.98 16.85 -23.79
N THR A 126 -21.73 16.93 -24.22
CA THR A 126 -21.27 16.47 -25.53
C THR A 126 -20.17 15.45 -25.44
N VAL A 127 -20.10 14.54 -26.40
CA VAL A 127 -19.02 13.56 -26.61
C VAL A 127 -18.42 13.81 -27.99
N SER A 128 -17.13 14.11 -28.07
CA SER A 128 -16.42 14.27 -29.37
C SER A 128 -15.84 12.94 -29.84
N ILE A 129 -15.88 12.73 -31.17
CA ILE A 129 -15.15 11.67 -31.88
C ILE A 129 -14.17 12.35 -32.83
N GLU A 130 -12.89 12.14 -32.62
CA GLU A 130 -11.81 12.89 -33.29
C GLU A 130 -10.55 12.05 -33.56
N GLY A 131 -9.50 12.67 -34.07
CA GLY A 131 -8.22 12.03 -34.32
C GLY A 131 -8.13 11.47 -35.74
N LEU A 132 -7.69 10.23 -35.92
CA LEU A 132 -7.52 9.58 -37.23
C LEU A 132 -8.87 9.05 -37.81
N VAL A 133 -9.83 9.96 -37.99
CA VAL A 133 -11.14 9.73 -38.60
C VAL A 133 -11.33 10.65 -39.83
N ALA A 134 -12.16 10.24 -40.79
CA ALA A 134 -12.48 11.08 -41.92
C ALA A 134 -13.52 12.15 -41.58
N HIS A 135 -14.47 11.82 -40.69
CA HIS A 135 -15.60 12.65 -40.30
C HIS A 135 -15.59 12.82 -38.77
N PRO A 136 -14.84 13.81 -38.22
CA PRO A 136 -14.95 14.15 -36.79
C PRO A 136 -16.39 14.58 -36.44
N MET A 137 -16.87 14.14 -35.27
CA MET A 137 -18.24 14.39 -34.81
C MET A 137 -18.25 14.91 -33.40
N THR A 138 -19.23 15.75 -33.07
CA THR A 138 -19.56 16.10 -31.69
C THR A 138 -21.02 15.76 -31.48
N LEU A 139 -21.31 14.86 -30.57
CA LEU A 139 -22.63 14.32 -30.32
C LEU A 139 -23.14 14.84 -28.97
N ASN A 140 -24.34 15.39 -28.93
CA ASN A 140 -25.06 15.61 -27.67
C ASN A 140 -25.77 14.31 -27.24
N LEU A 141 -26.47 14.32 -26.12
CA LEU A 141 -27.15 13.11 -25.62
C LEU A 141 -28.32 12.70 -26.54
N ASP A 142 -29.07 13.65 -27.10
CA ASP A 142 -30.16 13.37 -28.02
C ASP A 142 -29.64 12.71 -29.30
N ASP A 143 -28.48 13.17 -29.79
CA ASP A 143 -27.82 12.52 -30.93
C ASP A 143 -27.46 11.05 -30.58
N LEU A 144 -26.89 10.80 -29.39
CA LEU A 144 -26.55 9.45 -28.93
C LEU A 144 -27.78 8.56 -28.78
N PHE A 145 -28.91 9.11 -28.31
CA PHE A 145 -30.16 8.37 -28.11
C PHE A 145 -30.90 8.12 -29.44
N SER A 146 -30.58 8.86 -30.50
CA SER A 146 -31.14 8.64 -31.85
C SER A 146 -30.60 7.37 -32.53
N TYR A 147 -29.43 6.82 -32.06
CA TYR A 147 -28.92 5.54 -32.53
C TYR A 147 -29.71 4.39 -31.92
N ASP A 148 -29.63 3.21 -32.56
CA ASP A 148 -30.18 1.99 -32.01
C ASP A 148 -29.58 1.72 -30.61
N GLN A 149 -30.45 1.63 -29.62
CA GLN A 149 -30.06 1.32 -28.26
C GLN A 149 -30.06 -0.19 -28.04
N VAL A 150 -29.06 -0.68 -27.33
CA VAL A 150 -28.95 -2.09 -26.91
C VAL A 150 -28.82 -2.20 -25.41
N THR A 151 -29.30 -3.32 -24.84
CA THR A 151 -29.21 -3.61 -23.41
C THR A 151 -28.53 -4.97 -23.23
N TYR A 152 -27.46 -5.02 -22.45
CA TYR A 152 -26.74 -6.26 -22.14
C TYR A 152 -26.52 -6.43 -20.64
N PRO A 153 -26.60 -7.67 -20.10
CA PRO A 153 -26.02 -7.97 -18.81
C PRO A 153 -24.49 -8.01 -18.96
N ILE A 154 -23.77 -7.21 -18.17
CA ILE A 154 -22.31 -7.15 -18.19
C ILE A 154 -21.76 -7.09 -16.77
N THR A 155 -20.78 -7.93 -16.49
CA THR A 155 -19.98 -7.86 -15.25
C THR A 155 -18.78 -6.96 -15.46
N LEU A 156 -18.69 -5.90 -14.65
CA LEU A 156 -17.49 -5.07 -14.55
C LEU A 156 -16.65 -5.56 -13.37
N VAL A 157 -15.35 -5.67 -13.58
CA VAL A 157 -14.40 -6.15 -12.56
C VAL A 157 -13.25 -5.16 -12.42
N CYS A 158 -12.96 -4.72 -11.21
CA CYS A 158 -11.75 -3.95 -10.92
C CYS A 158 -10.51 -4.84 -11.09
N ALA A 159 -9.48 -4.36 -11.80
CA ALA A 159 -8.21 -5.08 -11.93
C ALA A 159 -7.55 -5.39 -10.57
N GLY A 160 -7.92 -4.65 -9.53
CA GLY A 160 -7.49 -4.84 -8.16
C GLY A 160 -8.29 -5.87 -7.35
N ASN A 161 -9.31 -6.53 -7.95
CA ASN A 161 -10.07 -7.56 -7.23
C ASN A 161 -9.13 -8.57 -6.56
N ARG A 162 -9.34 -8.86 -5.26
CA ARG A 162 -8.48 -9.72 -4.42
C ARG A 162 -7.05 -9.18 -4.18
N ARG A 163 -6.79 -7.88 -4.37
CA ARG A 163 -5.45 -7.27 -4.13
C ARG A 163 -5.00 -7.38 -2.67
N LYS A 164 -5.93 -7.42 -1.72
CA LYS A 164 -5.56 -7.54 -0.29
C LYS A 164 -4.73 -8.78 -0.01
N GLU A 165 -5.00 -9.90 -0.67
CA GLU A 165 -4.19 -11.12 -0.56
C GLU A 165 -2.73 -10.84 -0.96
N GLN A 166 -2.49 -10.16 -2.10
CA GLN A 166 -1.13 -9.74 -2.51
C GLN A 166 -0.49 -8.78 -1.49
N ASN A 167 -1.28 -7.82 -0.95
CA ASN A 167 -0.79 -6.85 0.03
C ASN A 167 -0.45 -7.48 1.38
N VAL A 168 -1.08 -8.59 1.76
CA VAL A 168 -0.69 -9.36 2.95
C VAL A 168 0.66 -10.05 2.73
N VAL A 169 0.88 -10.65 1.57
CA VAL A 169 2.18 -11.25 1.21
C VAL A 169 3.25 -10.17 1.21
N ARG A 170 3.11 -9.20 0.34
CA ARG A 170 4.01 -8.05 0.20
C ARG A 170 3.22 -6.82 -0.25
N LYS A 171 3.37 -5.70 0.45
CA LYS A 171 2.66 -4.47 0.12
C LYS A 171 2.95 -4.00 -1.31
N SER A 172 1.88 -3.86 -2.11
CA SER A 172 1.91 -3.23 -3.43
C SER A 172 1.66 -1.72 -3.33
N LYS A 173 1.76 -0.99 -4.43
CA LYS A 173 1.35 0.43 -4.50
C LYS A 173 -0.16 0.63 -4.44
N GLY A 174 -0.95 -0.42 -4.73
CA GLY A 174 -2.40 -0.36 -4.70
C GLY A 174 -2.99 -0.55 -3.30
N PHE A 175 -4.13 0.06 -3.05
CA PHE A 175 -4.90 -0.19 -1.82
C PHE A 175 -5.64 -1.53 -1.88
N SER A 176 -6.09 -2.00 -0.73
CA SER A 176 -6.58 -3.37 -0.55
C SER A 176 -8.04 -3.52 -1.01
N TRP A 177 -8.27 -4.22 -2.10
CA TRP A 177 -9.55 -4.76 -2.52
C TRP A 177 -9.70 -6.18 -1.97
N GLY A 178 -10.89 -6.50 -1.48
CA GLY A 178 -11.31 -7.88 -1.23
C GLY A 178 -11.79 -8.56 -2.52
N PRO A 179 -12.50 -9.69 -2.40
CA PRO A 179 -13.04 -10.44 -3.53
C PRO A 179 -14.40 -9.91 -4.05
N ALA A 180 -14.85 -8.72 -3.63
CA ALA A 180 -16.10 -8.11 -4.06
C ALA A 180 -15.90 -6.88 -4.98
N GLY A 181 -14.71 -6.74 -5.56
CA GLY A 181 -14.41 -5.69 -6.53
C GLY A 181 -15.00 -5.96 -7.93
N LEU A 182 -16.22 -6.49 -8.00
CA LEU A 182 -16.95 -6.79 -9.23
C LEU A 182 -18.45 -6.62 -9.01
N SER A 183 -19.20 -6.42 -10.11
CA SER A 183 -20.67 -6.34 -10.08
C SER A 183 -21.25 -6.51 -11.47
N THR A 184 -22.46 -7.05 -11.57
CA THR A 184 -23.17 -7.28 -12.83
C THR A 184 -24.41 -6.42 -12.90
N ALA A 185 -24.58 -5.70 -14.01
CA ALA A 185 -25.77 -4.88 -14.25
C ALA A 185 -26.24 -5.00 -15.70
N LEU A 186 -27.50 -4.63 -15.96
CA LEU A 186 -28.03 -4.41 -17.29
C LEU A 186 -27.63 -3.00 -17.75
N TRP A 187 -26.75 -2.93 -18.76
CA TRP A 187 -26.27 -1.67 -19.30
C TRP A 187 -26.97 -1.37 -20.60
N THR A 188 -27.56 -0.17 -20.71
CA THR A 188 -28.26 0.29 -21.93
C THR A 188 -27.49 1.43 -22.56
N GLY A 189 -27.27 1.37 -23.87
CA GLY A 189 -26.56 2.40 -24.61
C GLY A 189 -26.38 2.09 -26.09
N THR A 190 -25.59 2.93 -26.75
CA THR A 190 -25.26 2.83 -28.16
C THR A 190 -24.00 1.99 -28.38
N ALA A 191 -24.01 1.06 -29.33
CA ALA A 191 -22.82 0.29 -29.71
C ALA A 191 -21.78 1.21 -30.36
N ILE A 192 -20.54 1.23 -29.81
CA ILE A 192 -19.49 2.14 -30.27
C ILE A 192 -19.08 1.89 -31.72
N GLY A 193 -19.16 0.65 -32.20
CA GLY A 193 -18.81 0.29 -33.57
C GLY A 193 -19.64 1.06 -34.60
N LYS A 194 -20.93 1.33 -34.34
CA LYS A 194 -21.80 2.14 -35.21
C LYS A 194 -21.34 3.60 -35.32
N LEU A 195 -20.97 4.20 -34.18
CA LEU A 195 -20.43 5.57 -34.14
C LEU A 195 -19.11 5.69 -34.88
N LEU A 196 -18.19 4.76 -34.65
CA LEU A 196 -16.88 4.74 -35.31
C LEU A 196 -17.00 4.45 -36.82
N ALA A 197 -17.95 3.59 -37.24
CA ALA A 197 -18.18 3.33 -38.66
C ALA A 197 -18.61 4.61 -39.37
N GLN A 198 -19.45 5.44 -38.77
CA GLN A 198 -19.86 6.73 -39.32
C GLN A 198 -18.73 7.76 -39.33
N ALA A 199 -17.82 7.72 -38.35
CA ALA A 199 -16.65 8.57 -38.31
C ALA A 199 -15.55 8.17 -39.30
N GLU A 200 -15.60 6.97 -39.91
CA GLU A 200 -14.68 6.41 -40.88
C GLU A 200 -13.20 6.44 -40.45
N PRO A 201 -12.74 5.48 -39.60
CA PRO A 201 -11.34 5.41 -39.15
C PRO A 201 -10.35 5.28 -40.31
N GLN A 202 -9.31 6.08 -40.29
CA GLN A 202 -8.31 6.18 -41.38
C GLN A 202 -7.20 5.12 -41.21
N TYR A 203 -7.50 3.86 -41.48
CA TYR A 203 -6.57 2.72 -41.39
C TYR A 203 -5.28 2.91 -42.21
N ARG A 204 -5.37 3.54 -43.39
CA ARG A 204 -4.20 3.82 -44.24
C ARG A 204 -3.27 4.87 -43.61
N LYS A 205 -3.78 5.73 -42.72
CA LYS A 205 -2.98 6.67 -41.93
C LYS A 205 -2.51 6.11 -40.61
N GLY A 206 -2.77 4.83 -40.35
CA GLY A 206 -2.25 4.13 -39.18
C GLY A 206 -3.22 4.01 -38.03
N ALA A 207 -4.53 4.33 -38.16
CA ALA A 207 -5.52 4.14 -37.10
C ALA A 207 -5.47 2.71 -36.55
N ARG A 208 -5.23 2.56 -35.24
CA ARG A 208 -5.05 1.28 -34.52
C ARG A 208 -5.70 1.22 -33.15
N TYR A 209 -5.85 2.35 -32.49
CA TYR A 209 -6.36 2.46 -31.13
C TYR A 209 -7.51 3.45 -31.06
N VAL A 210 -8.35 3.25 -30.04
CA VAL A 210 -9.37 4.21 -29.62
C VAL A 210 -9.06 4.62 -28.18
N CYS A 211 -8.76 5.88 -27.98
CA CYS A 211 -8.54 6.47 -26.67
C CYS A 211 -9.86 7.07 -26.16
N PHE A 212 -10.18 6.82 -24.91
CA PHE A 212 -11.33 7.37 -24.20
C PHE A 212 -10.84 8.30 -23.10
N GLU A 213 -11.48 9.47 -22.96
CA GLU A 213 -11.19 10.42 -21.88
C GLU A 213 -12.48 10.84 -21.17
N GLY A 214 -12.44 10.89 -19.84
CA GLY A 214 -13.53 11.35 -18.98
C GLY A 214 -13.49 12.85 -18.72
N ALA A 215 -14.44 13.33 -17.92
CA ALA A 215 -14.56 14.71 -17.47
C ALA A 215 -14.02 14.93 -16.05
N ASP A 216 -13.52 13.89 -15.39
CA ASP A 216 -13.00 13.96 -14.03
C ASP A 216 -11.66 14.72 -13.99
N GLU A 217 -11.58 15.71 -13.11
CA GLU A 217 -10.36 16.49 -12.89
C GLU A 217 -9.47 15.78 -11.86
N LEU A 218 -8.32 15.29 -12.31
CA LEU A 218 -7.38 14.54 -11.49
C LEU A 218 -5.98 15.17 -11.51
N PRO A 219 -5.11 14.86 -10.53
CA PRO A 219 -3.77 15.48 -10.45
C PRO A 219 -2.89 15.33 -11.70
N ASN A 220 -3.09 14.27 -12.48
CA ASN A 220 -2.33 14.02 -13.71
C ASN A 220 -3.17 14.21 -14.99
N GLY A 221 -4.18 15.07 -14.94
CA GLY A 221 -5.15 15.29 -16.04
C GLY A 221 -6.34 14.34 -15.96
N ASN A 222 -7.28 14.48 -16.89
CA ASN A 222 -8.49 13.66 -16.93
C ASN A 222 -8.16 12.18 -17.05
N TYR A 223 -9.00 11.31 -16.45
CA TYR A 223 -8.81 9.87 -16.61
C TYR A 223 -8.98 9.47 -18.07
N GLY A 224 -7.98 8.78 -18.60
CA GLY A 224 -8.01 8.31 -19.99
C GLY A 224 -7.30 6.99 -20.15
N THR A 225 -7.75 6.24 -21.16
CA THR A 225 -7.16 4.94 -21.53
C THR A 225 -7.44 4.63 -22.99
N SER A 226 -6.84 3.57 -23.52
CA SER A 226 -7.10 3.11 -24.89
C SER A 226 -7.38 1.63 -24.96
N VAL A 227 -8.09 1.25 -26.01
CA VAL A 227 -8.27 -0.14 -26.46
C VAL A 227 -7.99 -0.23 -27.96
N LYS A 228 -7.84 -1.44 -28.48
CA LYS A 228 -7.61 -1.64 -29.91
C LYS A 228 -8.85 -1.25 -30.73
N LEU A 229 -8.66 -0.50 -31.81
CA LEU A 229 -9.72 -0.12 -32.72
C LEU A 229 -10.48 -1.34 -33.26
N SER A 230 -9.76 -2.44 -33.56
CA SER A 230 -10.37 -3.69 -34.03
C SER A 230 -11.40 -4.24 -33.05
N TRP A 231 -11.21 -4.04 -31.74
CA TRP A 231 -12.17 -4.48 -30.74
C TRP A 231 -13.40 -3.58 -30.67
N CYS A 232 -13.23 -2.26 -30.84
CA CYS A 232 -14.36 -1.34 -30.92
C CYS A 232 -15.22 -1.56 -32.17
N MET A 233 -14.61 -2.06 -33.26
CA MET A 233 -15.32 -2.36 -34.51
C MET A 233 -15.91 -3.77 -34.54
N ASP A 234 -15.54 -4.63 -33.59
CA ASP A 234 -16.06 -6.00 -33.48
C ASP A 234 -17.34 -5.99 -32.61
N GLU A 235 -18.48 -6.19 -33.24
CA GLU A 235 -19.76 -6.23 -32.56
C GLU A 235 -19.87 -7.36 -31.53
N GLN A 236 -19.13 -8.48 -31.71
CA GLN A 236 -19.06 -9.56 -30.73
C GLN A 236 -18.50 -9.10 -29.38
N LYS A 237 -17.70 -8.02 -29.34
CA LYS A 237 -17.14 -7.47 -28.10
C LYS A 237 -18.14 -6.66 -27.27
N GLY A 238 -19.30 -6.27 -27.84
CA GLY A 238 -20.39 -5.64 -27.09
C GLY A 238 -20.05 -4.32 -26.42
N ILE A 239 -19.10 -3.53 -26.95
CA ILE A 239 -18.67 -2.27 -26.34
C ILE A 239 -19.73 -1.19 -26.51
N LEU A 240 -20.13 -0.55 -25.39
CA LEU A 240 -21.22 0.43 -25.35
C LEU A 240 -20.77 1.81 -24.89
N ILE A 241 -21.42 2.84 -25.40
CA ILE A 241 -21.57 4.14 -24.74
C ILE A 241 -22.88 4.07 -23.93
N ALA A 242 -22.76 3.73 -22.66
CA ALA A 242 -23.92 3.47 -21.80
C ALA A 242 -24.41 4.74 -21.10
N HIS A 243 -25.74 4.89 -21.00
CA HIS A 243 -26.41 6.00 -20.31
C HIS A 243 -27.39 5.51 -19.23
N LYS A 244 -27.69 4.21 -19.16
CA LYS A 244 -28.49 3.60 -18.10
C LYS A 244 -27.79 2.38 -17.51
N MET A 245 -28.08 2.14 -16.25
CA MET A 245 -27.72 0.95 -15.51
C MET A 245 -28.97 0.42 -14.79
N ASN A 246 -29.32 -0.84 -15.02
CA ASN A 246 -30.53 -1.47 -14.45
C ASN A 246 -31.83 -0.68 -14.72
N GLY A 247 -31.95 -0.09 -15.90
CA GLY A 247 -33.10 0.70 -16.32
C GLY A 247 -33.14 2.13 -15.82
N LEU A 248 -32.26 2.53 -14.91
CA LEU A 248 -32.16 3.89 -14.39
C LEU A 248 -31.08 4.69 -15.11
N PRO A 249 -31.20 6.02 -15.26
CA PRO A 249 -30.06 6.88 -15.64
C PRO A 249 -28.88 6.62 -14.72
N LEU A 250 -27.67 6.72 -15.26
CA LEU A 250 -26.45 6.43 -14.48
C LEU A 250 -26.39 7.25 -13.20
N HIS A 251 -25.98 6.58 -12.11
CA HIS A 251 -25.64 7.25 -10.87
C HIS A 251 -24.36 8.09 -11.05
N PRO A 252 -24.19 9.22 -10.33
CA PRO A 252 -22.96 10.03 -10.43
C PRO A 252 -21.67 9.21 -10.27
N ASP A 253 -21.58 8.30 -9.27
CA ASP A 253 -20.42 7.42 -9.07
C ASP A 253 -20.21 6.43 -10.23
N HIS A 254 -21.22 6.15 -11.01
CA HIS A 254 -21.15 5.22 -12.14
C HIS A 254 -20.99 5.91 -13.50
N GLY A 255 -20.84 7.25 -13.51
CA GLY A 255 -20.47 8.01 -14.71
C GLY A 255 -21.62 8.75 -15.40
N LYS A 256 -22.64 9.28 -14.63
CA LYS A 256 -23.67 10.17 -15.18
C LYS A 256 -23.02 11.34 -15.95
N PRO A 257 -23.47 11.69 -17.19
CA PRO A 257 -24.62 11.11 -17.88
C PRO A 257 -24.28 9.90 -18.77
N VAL A 258 -23.01 9.73 -19.21
CA VAL A 258 -22.60 8.66 -20.11
C VAL A 258 -21.21 8.11 -19.76
N ARG A 259 -21.02 6.83 -20.01
CA ARG A 259 -19.75 6.14 -19.83
C ARG A 259 -19.49 5.12 -20.93
N VAL A 260 -18.23 4.72 -21.07
CA VAL A 260 -17.88 3.52 -21.83
C VAL A 260 -18.06 2.28 -20.94
N VAL A 261 -18.61 1.21 -21.51
CA VAL A 261 -18.63 -0.13 -20.92
C VAL A 261 -17.98 -1.11 -21.89
N ILE A 262 -16.93 -1.78 -21.43
CA ILE A 262 -16.13 -2.70 -22.26
C ILE A 262 -16.19 -4.09 -21.62
N PRO A 263 -17.02 -5.00 -22.13
CA PRO A 263 -17.20 -6.33 -21.58
C PRO A 263 -15.92 -7.17 -21.63
N GLY A 264 -15.70 -7.99 -20.60
CA GLY A 264 -14.58 -8.93 -20.53
C GLY A 264 -13.21 -8.31 -20.32
N GLN A 265 -13.13 -6.98 -20.20
CA GLN A 265 -11.89 -6.26 -19.85
C GLN A 265 -11.95 -5.68 -18.44
N ILE A 266 -10.79 -5.29 -17.93
CA ILE A 266 -10.72 -4.66 -16.61
C ILE A 266 -11.58 -3.39 -16.54
N GLY A 267 -12.24 -3.14 -15.42
CA GLY A 267 -13.09 -1.96 -15.20
C GLY A 267 -12.40 -0.62 -15.46
N GLY A 268 -11.08 -0.56 -15.33
CA GLY A 268 -10.26 0.60 -15.67
C GLY A 268 -10.30 1.00 -17.16
N ARG A 269 -10.74 0.12 -18.07
CA ARG A 269 -10.95 0.47 -19.48
C ARG A 269 -12.30 1.13 -19.72
N SER A 270 -13.27 0.94 -18.85
CA SER A 270 -14.63 1.47 -18.94
C SER A 270 -14.71 2.88 -18.35
N VAL A 271 -14.24 3.87 -19.11
CA VAL A 271 -14.12 5.28 -18.69
C VAL A 271 -15.50 5.87 -18.35
N LYS A 272 -15.60 6.49 -17.17
CA LYS A 272 -16.78 7.21 -16.67
C LYS A 272 -16.79 8.67 -17.14
N TRP A 273 -17.97 9.30 -17.12
CA TRP A 273 -18.12 10.72 -17.50
C TRP A 273 -17.51 11.05 -18.86
N LEU A 274 -17.77 10.22 -19.86
CA LEU A 274 -17.14 10.26 -21.16
C LEU A 274 -17.30 11.63 -21.85
N LYS A 275 -16.18 12.20 -22.31
CA LYS A 275 -16.12 13.45 -23.07
C LYS A 275 -15.50 13.30 -24.45
N ARG A 276 -14.49 12.44 -24.59
CA ARG A 276 -13.73 12.33 -25.85
C ARG A 276 -13.45 10.89 -26.23
N ILE A 277 -13.59 10.63 -27.53
CA ILE A 277 -13.23 9.38 -28.20
C ILE A 277 -12.23 9.75 -29.30
N ILE A 278 -10.98 9.33 -29.18
CA ILE A 278 -9.90 9.75 -30.07
C ILE A 278 -9.32 8.54 -30.77
N VAL A 279 -9.40 8.49 -32.10
CA VAL A 279 -8.78 7.42 -32.90
C VAL A 279 -7.31 7.76 -33.14
N THR A 280 -6.39 6.87 -32.77
CA THR A 280 -4.93 7.11 -32.79
C THR A 280 -4.17 5.97 -33.47
N ALA A 281 -2.91 6.23 -33.85
CA ALA A 281 -2.00 5.21 -34.35
C ALA A 281 -1.34 4.41 -33.20
N GLU A 282 -1.07 5.08 -32.09
CA GLU A 282 -0.40 4.55 -30.92
C GLU A 282 -1.38 4.47 -29.74
N PRO A 283 -1.10 3.64 -28.73
CA PRO A 283 -1.90 3.59 -27.50
C PRO A 283 -1.89 4.93 -26.77
N SER A 284 -2.80 5.09 -25.82
CA SER A 284 -2.93 6.33 -25.04
C SER A 284 -1.66 6.65 -24.27
N GLU A 285 -1.20 7.89 -24.35
CA GLU A 285 -0.12 8.43 -23.52
C GLU A 285 -0.62 8.96 -22.16
N ASN A 286 -1.92 8.81 -21.86
CA ASN A 286 -2.50 9.24 -20.61
C ASN A 286 -1.81 8.57 -19.43
N TRP A 287 -1.56 9.35 -18.38
CA TRP A 287 -0.85 8.88 -17.18
C TRP A 287 -1.50 7.62 -16.59
N TYR A 288 -2.83 7.58 -16.50
CA TYR A 288 -3.58 6.45 -15.93
C TYR A 288 -3.54 5.20 -16.81
N HIS A 289 -3.40 5.36 -18.14
CA HIS A 289 -3.16 4.22 -19.03
C HIS A 289 -1.78 3.61 -18.79
N ILE A 290 -0.75 4.46 -18.60
CA ILE A 290 0.65 4.02 -18.46
C ILE A 290 0.96 3.51 -17.04
N TYR A 291 0.51 4.20 -15.98
CA TYR A 291 0.98 3.95 -14.62
C TYR A 291 -0.03 3.29 -13.69
N ASP A 292 -1.30 3.13 -14.10
CA ASP A 292 -2.34 2.54 -13.24
C ASP A 292 -2.83 1.16 -13.72
N ASN A 293 -2.75 0.82 -14.99
CA ASN A 293 -3.37 -0.38 -15.56
C ASN A 293 -2.34 -1.34 -16.18
N ARG A 294 -1.35 -1.78 -15.38
CA ARG A 294 -0.27 -2.66 -15.84
C ARG A 294 0.05 -3.76 -14.83
N VAL A 295 0.48 -4.92 -15.33
CA VAL A 295 1.13 -5.98 -14.55
C VAL A 295 2.60 -6.01 -14.93
N LEU A 296 3.43 -5.38 -14.15
CA LEU A 296 4.88 -5.38 -14.36
C LEU A 296 5.50 -6.68 -13.83
N PRO A 297 6.68 -7.08 -14.37
CA PRO A 297 7.41 -8.24 -13.87
C PRO A 297 7.65 -8.17 -12.34
N THR A 298 7.62 -9.31 -11.67
CA THR A 298 7.73 -9.43 -10.19
C THR A 298 9.01 -8.84 -9.61
N MET A 299 10.08 -8.74 -10.41
CA MET A 299 11.34 -8.11 -10.03
C MET A 299 11.23 -6.59 -9.88
N ILE A 300 10.20 -5.96 -10.45
CA ILE A 300 9.98 -4.52 -10.31
C ILE A 300 9.30 -4.27 -8.97
N THR A 301 10.10 -3.82 -8.00
CA THR A 301 9.62 -3.47 -6.66
C THR A 301 8.95 -2.09 -6.67
N PRO A 302 8.17 -1.71 -5.63
CA PRO A 302 7.61 -0.37 -5.51
C PRO A 302 8.66 0.74 -5.66
N GLU A 303 9.85 0.54 -5.09
CA GLU A 303 10.96 1.49 -5.16
C GLU A 303 11.60 1.51 -6.56
N ALA A 304 11.86 0.33 -7.14
CA ALA A 304 12.39 0.24 -8.50
C ALA A 304 11.41 0.84 -9.52
N SER A 305 10.12 0.69 -9.31
CA SER A 305 9.08 1.23 -10.18
C SER A 305 9.07 2.77 -10.24
N ALA A 306 9.59 3.44 -9.22
CA ALA A 306 9.73 4.90 -9.18
C ALA A 306 11.03 5.41 -9.83
N ASN A 307 11.96 4.51 -10.16
CA ASN A 307 13.23 4.90 -10.78
C ASN A 307 13.01 5.31 -12.26
N PRO A 308 13.51 6.48 -12.70
CA PRO A 308 13.42 6.92 -14.10
C PRO A 308 13.94 5.90 -15.13
N SER A 309 14.93 5.06 -14.77
CA SER A 309 15.44 3.99 -15.64
C SER A 309 14.38 2.94 -16.01
N ASN A 310 13.30 2.82 -15.23
CA ASN A 310 12.21 1.90 -15.47
C ASN A 310 11.01 2.52 -16.21
N ILE A 311 11.08 3.81 -16.62
CA ILE A 311 10.05 4.43 -17.45
C ILE A 311 9.76 3.63 -18.72
N PRO A 312 10.77 3.09 -19.46
CA PRO A 312 10.50 2.25 -20.63
C PRO A 312 9.68 1.00 -20.30
N VAL A 313 9.87 0.40 -19.12
CA VAL A 313 9.09 -0.77 -18.67
C VAL A 313 7.61 -0.38 -18.44
N TRP A 314 7.35 0.80 -17.88
CA TRP A 314 5.98 1.30 -17.74
C TRP A 314 5.31 1.56 -19.10
N LYS A 315 6.04 2.05 -20.09
CA LYS A 315 5.52 2.35 -21.42
C LYS A 315 5.42 1.13 -22.35
N ASP A 316 5.91 -0.02 -21.93
CA ASP A 316 5.86 -1.24 -22.71
C ASP A 316 4.43 -1.82 -22.70
N GLU A 317 3.78 -1.83 -23.89
CA GLU A 317 2.42 -2.33 -24.05
C GLU A 317 2.23 -3.82 -23.75
N ARG A 318 3.31 -4.60 -23.67
CA ARG A 318 3.25 -6.00 -23.25
C ARG A 318 2.76 -6.17 -21.81
N TYR A 319 2.89 -5.15 -20.98
CA TYR A 319 2.46 -5.15 -19.58
C TYR A 319 1.10 -4.48 -19.36
N ALA A 320 0.51 -3.90 -20.41
CA ALA A 320 -0.83 -3.31 -20.33
C ALA A 320 -1.89 -4.40 -20.08
N ILE A 321 -2.78 -4.16 -19.15
CA ILE A 321 -3.87 -5.06 -18.84
C ILE A 321 -5.06 -4.71 -19.76
N TYR A 322 -5.54 -5.67 -20.50
CA TYR A 322 -6.77 -5.57 -21.28
C TYR A 322 -7.80 -6.57 -20.76
N ASP A 323 -7.72 -7.81 -21.19
CA ASP A 323 -8.65 -8.86 -20.80
C ASP A 323 -8.48 -9.23 -19.31
N LEU A 324 -9.60 -9.57 -18.70
CA LEU A 324 -9.62 -10.25 -17.40
C LEU A 324 -9.02 -11.67 -17.56
N ASN A 325 -8.55 -12.24 -16.47
CA ASN A 325 -8.15 -13.64 -16.36
C ASN A 325 -9.24 -14.46 -15.64
N PRO A 326 -9.30 -15.79 -15.79
CA PRO A 326 -10.22 -16.61 -15.01
C PRO A 326 -9.97 -16.43 -13.50
N ASN A 327 -11.04 -16.24 -12.76
CA ASN A 327 -11.00 -16.03 -11.31
C ASN A 327 -12.28 -16.56 -10.66
N SER A 328 -12.18 -16.96 -9.39
CA SER A 328 -13.30 -17.41 -8.59
C SER A 328 -13.12 -17.08 -7.11
N ALA A 329 -14.22 -17.04 -6.37
CA ALA A 329 -14.22 -16.94 -4.91
C ALA A 329 -15.31 -17.81 -4.30
N ILE A 330 -15.11 -18.22 -3.05
CA ILE A 330 -16.13 -18.85 -2.21
C ILE A 330 -16.87 -17.74 -1.48
N CYS A 331 -18.18 -17.66 -1.65
CA CYS A 331 -19.05 -16.69 -1.00
C CYS A 331 -19.74 -17.27 0.24
N HIS A 332 -20.10 -18.54 0.18
CA HIS A 332 -20.56 -19.33 1.30
C HIS A 332 -19.79 -20.67 1.37
N PRO A 333 -19.24 -21.04 2.53
CA PRO A 333 -19.42 -20.38 3.82
C PRO A 333 -18.79 -18.98 3.86
N ALA A 334 -19.48 -18.05 4.51
CA ALA A 334 -19.00 -16.69 4.74
C ALA A 334 -17.87 -16.69 5.78
N HIS A 335 -17.14 -15.57 5.87
CA HIS A 335 -16.14 -15.42 6.93
C HIS A 335 -16.80 -15.42 8.31
N ASP A 336 -16.22 -16.15 9.27
CA ASP A 336 -16.74 -16.39 10.62
C ASP A 336 -18.13 -17.04 10.66
N GLU A 337 -18.66 -17.55 9.54
CA GLU A 337 -19.88 -18.33 9.53
C GLU A 337 -19.72 -19.57 10.42
N LYS A 338 -20.77 -19.84 11.22
CA LYS A 338 -20.82 -20.97 12.14
C LYS A 338 -21.86 -21.99 11.70
N VAL A 339 -21.43 -23.19 11.45
CA VAL A 339 -22.30 -24.29 11.02
C VAL A 339 -22.26 -25.41 12.05
N LEU A 340 -23.44 -25.82 12.53
CA LEU A 340 -23.55 -26.94 13.44
C LEU A 340 -23.35 -28.26 12.68
N ILE A 341 -22.53 -29.15 13.25
CA ILE A 341 -22.31 -30.48 12.70
C ILE A 341 -23.52 -31.31 13.01
N SER A 342 -24.31 -31.61 11.99
CA SER A 342 -25.45 -32.52 12.05
C SER A 342 -25.16 -33.76 11.20
N GLY A 343 -25.33 -34.95 11.79
CA GLY A 343 -25.07 -36.20 11.09
C GLY A 343 -26.04 -36.45 9.95
N GLY A 344 -25.49 -36.74 8.75
CA GLY A 344 -26.26 -37.10 7.55
C GLY A 344 -26.72 -35.94 6.67
N GLU A 345 -26.38 -34.69 7.00
CA GLU A 345 -26.65 -33.49 6.18
C GLU A 345 -25.48 -33.12 5.28
N THR A 346 -25.76 -32.34 4.25
CA THR A 346 -24.75 -31.72 3.37
C THR A 346 -24.72 -30.23 3.61
N TYR A 347 -23.56 -29.62 3.43
CA TYR A 347 -23.39 -28.17 3.35
C TYR A 347 -23.15 -27.78 1.90
N ARG A 348 -23.92 -26.79 1.39
CA ARG A 348 -23.77 -26.28 0.04
C ARG A 348 -22.72 -25.15 0.00
N VAL A 349 -21.53 -25.51 -0.45
CA VAL A 349 -20.47 -24.53 -0.75
C VAL A 349 -20.79 -23.87 -2.08
N ARG A 350 -20.76 -22.53 -2.12
CA ARG A 350 -21.17 -21.76 -3.31
C ARG A 350 -20.37 -20.48 -3.48
N GLY A 351 -20.27 -20.03 -4.72
CA GLY A 351 -19.54 -18.83 -5.06
C GLY A 351 -19.73 -18.39 -6.49
N TYR A 352 -18.88 -17.47 -6.91
CA TYR A 352 -18.86 -16.96 -8.28
C TYR A 352 -17.57 -17.35 -9.01
N ALA A 353 -17.64 -17.31 -10.36
CA ALA A 353 -16.47 -17.32 -11.22
C ALA A 353 -16.69 -16.41 -12.43
N TYR A 354 -15.61 -15.87 -13.00
CA TYR A 354 -15.66 -15.08 -14.23
C TYR A 354 -14.42 -15.34 -15.10
N GLY A 355 -14.57 -15.14 -16.42
CA GLY A 355 -13.50 -15.14 -17.39
C GLY A 355 -13.26 -13.76 -18.00
N GLY A 356 -12.41 -13.67 -19.03
CA GLY A 356 -12.08 -12.43 -19.69
C GLY A 356 -12.05 -12.54 -21.21
N GLY A 357 -12.04 -11.38 -21.89
CA GLY A 357 -11.97 -11.32 -23.35
C GLY A 357 -13.18 -11.89 -24.08
N GLY A 358 -14.31 -12.09 -23.40
CA GLY A 358 -15.50 -12.71 -23.91
C GLY A 358 -15.51 -14.24 -23.79
N ARG A 359 -14.55 -14.83 -23.03
CA ARG A 359 -14.46 -16.28 -22.77
C ARG A 359 -15.30 -16.66 -21.57
N ARG A 360 -16.06 -17.76 -21.73
CA ARG A 360 -16.91 -18.32 -20.66
C ARG A 360 -16.07 -19.20 -19.73
N ILE A 361 -16.41 -19.21 -18.43
CA ILE A 361 -15.94 -20.25 -17.51
C ILE A 361 -16.64 -21.56 -17.87
N THR A 362 -15.86 -22.61 -18.06
CA THR A 362 -16.39 -23.93 -18.45
C THR A 362 -16.26 -24.98 -17.35
N ARG A 363 -15.39 -24.73 -16.37
CA ARG A 363 -15.20 -25.62 -15.23
C ARG A 363 -14.92 -24.81 -13.98
N VAL A 364 -15.54 -25.23 -12.89
CA VAL A 364 -15.19 -24.84 -11.53
C VAL A 364 -14.93 -26.11 -10.75
N GLU A 365 -13.78 -26.20 -10.14
CA GLU A 365 -13.33 -27.40 -9.42
C GLU A 365 -13.04 -27.04 -7.97
N VAL A 366 -13.50 -27.89 -7.06
CA VAL A 366 -13.33 -27.73 -5.61
C VAL A 366 -12.50 -28.89 -5.07
N THR A 367 -11.58 -28.61 -4.16
CA THR A 367 -10.76 -29.58 -3.45
C THR A 367 -10.90 -29.41 -1.94
N LEU A 368 -10.88 -30.54 -1.22
CA LEU A 368 -10.89 -30.63 0.23
C LEU A 368 -9.57 -31.18 0.80
N ASP A 369 -8.62 -31.49 -0.07
CA ASP A 369 -7.35 -32.14 0.23
C ASP A 369 -6.15 -31.41 -0.37
N GLN A 370 -6.28 -30.08 -0.49
CA GLN A 370 -5.23 -29.18 -0.95
C GLN A 370 -4.75 -29.45 -2.39
N GLY A 371 -5.67 -29.87 -3.25
CA GLY A 371 -5.42 -30.09 -4.67
C GLY A 371 -4.90 -31.47 -5.04
N LYS A 372 -4.92 -32.45 -4.13
CA LYS A 372 -4.62 -33.86 -4.47
C LYS A 372 -5.73 -34.46 -5.33
N THR A 373 -6.99 -34.18 -4.98
CA THR A 373 -8.17 -34.54 -5.75
C THR A 373 -9.07 -33.33 -6.00
N TRP A 374 -9.81 -33.37 -7.09
CA TRP A 374 -10.72 -32.30 -7.51
C TRP A 374 -12.10 -32.84 -7.83
N ARG A 375 -13.12 -32.09 -7.49
CA ARG A 375 -14.54 -32.37 -7.78
C ARG A 375 -15.09 -31.24 -8.63
N LEU A 376 -15.86 -31.56 -9.67
CA LEU A 376 -16.58 -30.58 -10.45
C LEU A 376 -17.73 -30.01 -9.63
N ALA A 377 -17.83 -28.69 -9.60
CA ALA A 377 -19.01 -27.98 -9.11
C ALA A 377 -20.02 -27.82 -10.25
N ASP A 378 -21.28 -27.72 -9.88
CA ASP A 378 -22.35 -27.33 -10.81
C ASP A 378 -22.22 -25.83 -11.10
N ILE A 379 -22.41 -25.44 -12.38
CA ILE A 379 -22.29 -24.06 -12.83
C ILE A 379 -23.63 -23.60 -13.37
N ASN A 380 -24.12 -22.50 -12.83
CA ASN A 380 -25.30 -21.80 -13.33
C ASN A 380 -24.87 -20.52 -14.09
N TYR A 381 -25.41 -20.39 -15.34
CA TYR A 381 -25.17 -19.27 -16.23
C TYR A 381 -26.48 -18.45 -16.43
N PRO A 382 -26.85 -17.52 -15.54
CA PRO A 382 -28.07 -16.73 -15.74
C PRO A 382 -28.05 -15.84 -16.99
N GLU A 383 -26.87 -15.55 -17.53
CA GLU A 383 -26.69 -14.89 -18.83
C GLU A 383 -27.39 -15.63 -19.97
N ASP A 384 -27.48 -16.97 -19.91
CA ASP A 384 -28.09 -17.77 -20.98
C ASP A 384 -29.61 -17.58 -21.05
N LEU A 385 -30.25 -17.16 -19.98
CA LEU A 385 -31.68 -16.83 -19.98
C LEU A 385 -31.98 -15.59 -20.87
N TYR A 386 -31.06 -14.61 -20.90
CA TYR A 386 -31.16 -13.45 -21.79
C TYR A 386 -30.96 -13.82 -23.25
N ARG A 387 -30.15 -14.86 -23.54
CA ARG A 387 -29.91 -15.38 -24.89
C ARG A 387 -31.14 -16.10 -25.47
N GLN A 388 -32.01 -16.57 -24.59
CA GLN A 388 -33.26 -17.25 -24.95
C GLN A 388 -34.44 -16.27 -25.14
N ALA A 389 -34.25 -14.98 -24.85
CA ALA A 389 -35.23 -13.95 -25.10
C ALA A 389 -35.52 -13.80 -26.61
N ASP A 390 -36.68 -13.23 -26.96
CA ASP A 390 -37.04 -12.94 -28.34
C ASP A 390 -35.97 -12.00 -28.95
N PRO A 391 -35.49 -12.27 -30.20
CA PRO A 391 -34.52 -11.40 -30.89
C PRO A 391 -34.94 -9.94 -31.00
N ASP A 392 -36.25 -9.64 -30.99
CA ASP A 392 -36.80 -8.30 -31.05
C ASP A 392 -37.18 -7.72 -29.68
N GLU A 393 -36.89 -8.45 -28.61
CA GLU A 393 -37.25 -8.00 -27.26
C GLU A 393 -36.46 -6.77 -26.85
N THR A 394 -37.17 -5.82 -26.23
CA THR A 394 -36.61 -4.54 -25.76
C THR A 394 -36.80 -4.42 -24.27
N ILE A 395 -35.76 -4.12 -23.55
CA ILE A 395 -35.80 -3.85 -22.10
C ILE A 395 -35.13 -2.52 -21.80
N PHE A 396 -35.70 -1.70 -20.95
CA PHE A 396 -35.19 -0.38 -20.54
C PHE A 396 -34.91 0.58 -21.72
N GLY A 397 -35.58 0.39 -22.85
CA GLY A 397 -35.40 1.16 -24.08
C GLY A 397 -34.25 0.73 -24.96
N GLY A 398 -33.64 -0.42 -24.70
CA GLY A 398 -32.60 -1.04 -25.55
C GLY A 398 -32.95 -2.47 -25.93
N LYS A 399 -32.58 -2.89 -27.12
CA LYS A 399 -32.79 -4.23 -27.67
C LYS A 399 -31.88 -5.23 -26.93
N LEU A 400 -32.43 -6.38 -26.52
CA LEU A 400 -31.65 -7.50 -25.95
C LEU A 400 -30.88 -8.23 -27.05
N ASP A 401 -29.76 -7.68 -27.48
CA ASP A 401 -29.00 -8.16 -28.64
C ASP A 401 -27.87 -9.14 -28.26
N VAL A 402 -28.16 -10.13 -27.39
CA VAL A 402 -27.18 -11.13 -26.91
C VAL A 402 -27.37 -12.53 -27.52
N TRP A 403 -28.52 -12.78 -28.16
CA TRP A 403 -28.93 -14.11 -28.64
C TRP A 403 -27.98 -14.72 -29.73
N TRP A 404 -27.34 -13.89 -30.50
CA TRP A 404 -26.45 -14.31 -31.61
C TRP A 404 -24.96 -14.27 -31.26
N ARG A 405 -24.59 -13.80 -30.06
CA ARG A 405 -23.20 -13.61 -29.64
C ARG A 405 -22.61 -14.90 -29.09
N ASP A 406 -21.41 -15.26 -29.53
CA ASP A 406 -20.65 -16.39 -28.98
C ASP A 406 -19.87 -16.01 -27.70
N THR A 407 -19.69 -14.69 -27.42
CA THR A 407 -18.94 -14.19 -26.29
C THR A 407 -19.78 -14.14 -25.01
N SER A 408 -19.16 -14.42 -23.84
CA SER A 408 -19.77 -14.23 -22.53
C SER A 408 -19.30 -12.93 -21.88
N PHE A 409 -20.24 -12.18 -21.29
CA PHE A 409 -19.97 -10.88 -20.66
C PHE A 409 -20.10 -10.90 -19.14
N CYS A 410 -20.50 -12.04 -18.58
CA CYS A 410 -20.95 -12.09 -17.19
C CYS A 410 -20.16 -13.10 -16.37
N TRP A 411 -20.24 -12.91 -15.06
CA TRP A 411 -19.90 -13.95 -14.11
C TRP A 411 -20.90 -15.11 -14.21
N CYS A 412 -20.51 -16.26 -13.65
CA CYS A 412 -21.39 -17.39 -13.41
C CYS A 412 -21.39 -17.71 -11.91
N PHE A 413 -22.42 -18.39 -11.47
CA PHE A 413 -22.50 -18.94 -10.12
C PHE A 413 -22.15 -20.42 -10.14
N TRP A 414 -21.55 -20.90 -9.08
CA TRP A 414 -21.23 -22.30 -8.91
C TRP A 414 -21.60 -22.76 -7.51
N ASP A 415 -21.97 -24.04 -7.38
CA ASP A 415 -22.23 -24.66 -6.10
C ASP A 415 -21.85 -26.14 -6.11
N ILE A 416 -21.60 -26.68 -4.91
CA ILE A 416 -21.34 -28.09 -4.66
C ILE A 416 -21.82 -28.47 -3.27
N ASP A 417 -22.55 -29.59 -3.20
CA ASP A 417 -22.99 -30.16 -1.93
C ASP A 417 -21.88 -31.05 -1.33
N ILE A 418 -21.40 -30.70 -0.14
CA ILE A 418 -20.35 -31.44 0.59
C ILE A 418 -20.95 -32.09 1.83
N PRO A 419 -20.82 -33.43 2.01
CA PRO A 419 -21.27 -34.08 3.24
C PRO A 419 -20.60 -33.47 4.48
N MET A 420 -21.36 -33.20 5.53
CA MET A 420 -20.84 -32.62 6.77
C MET A 420 -19.71 -33.45 7.38
N THR A 421 -19.74 -34.78 7.22
CA THR A 421 -18.66 -35.70 7.68
C THR A 421 -17.34 -35.47 6.97
N GLU A 422 -17.37 -35.08 5.68
CA GLU A 422 -16.16 -34.74 4.92
C GLU A 422 -15.69 -33.33 5.27
N LEU A 423 -16.64 -32.40 5.41
CA LEU A 423 -16.34 -31.01 5.80
C LEU A 423 -15.73 -30.94 7.19
N GLU A 424 -16.18 -31.76 8.13
CA GLU A 424 -15.61 -31.93 9.49
C GLU A 424 -14.17 -32.47 9.46
N ALA A 425 -13.85 -33.31 8.47
CA ALA A 425 -12.53 -33.94 8.35
C ALA A 425 -11.51 -33.11 7.56
N THR A 426 -11.96 -32.02 6.90
CA THR A 426 -11.07 -31.19 6.07
C THR A 426 -10.46 -30.02 6.84
N ALA A 427 -9.26 -29.60 6.44
CA ALA A 427 -8.61 -28.43 6.99
C ALA A 427 -8.97 -27.14 6.21
N ASP A 428 -9.34 -27.29 4.94
CA ASP A 428 -9.67 -26.15 4.07
C ASP A 428 -10.50 -26.58 2.84
N ILE A 429 -11.17 -25.61 2.27
CA ILE A 429 -11.89 -25.70 1.00
C ILE A 429 -11.18 -24.78 0.02
N MET A 430 -10.77 -25.31 -1.14
CA MET A 430 -10.19 -24.48 -2.19
C MET A 430 -10.97 -24.61 -3.47
N VAL A 431 -11.00 -23.52 -4.26
CA VAL A 431 -11.65 -23.47 -5.57
C VAL A 431 -10.73 -22.92 -6.64
N ARG A 432 -10.86 -23.45 -7.86
CA ARG A 432 -10.28 -22.90 -9.09
C ARG A 432 -11.27 -22.95 -10.23
N ALA A 433 -11.16 -21.98 -11.14
CA ALA A 433 -11.94 -21.92 -12.37
C ALA A 433 -11.05 -22.09 -13.61
N MET A 434 -11.64 -22.58 -14.69
CA MET A 434 -11.03 -22.69 -16.01
C MET A 434 -11.98 -22.11 -17.04
N ASP A 435 -11.46 -21.30 -17.98
CA ASP A 435 -12.23 -20.76 -19.09
C ASP A 435 -12.24 -21.71 -20.32
N GLU A 436 -13.01 -21.37 -21.36
CA GLU A 436 -13.11 -22.14 -22.61
C GLU A 436 -11.82 -22.12 -23.41
N GLY A 437 -10.91 -21.17 -23.18
CA GLY A 437 -9.55 -21.16 -23.71
C GLY A 437 -8.59 -22.07 -22.95
N LEU A 438 -9.10 -22.84 -21.99
CA LEU A 438 -8.34 -23.74 -21.09
C LEU A 438 -7.34 -23.01 -20.19
N ALA A 439 -7.46 -21.70 -20.03
CA ALA A 439 -6.71 -20.99 -19.01
C ALA A 439 -7.29 -21.29 -17.63
N VAL A 440 -6.43 -21.74 -16.70
CA VAL A 440 -6.81 -22.13 -15.33
C VAL A 440 -6.17 -21.22 -14.30
N GLN A 441 -6.85 -21.00 -13.18
CA GLN A 441 -6.26 -20.28 -12.06
C GLN A 441 -5.03 -21.00 -11.53
N PRO A 442 -3.89 -20.30 -11.35
CA PRO A 442 -2.69 -20.89 -10.77
C PRO A 442 -2.87 -21.14 -9.27
N ARG A 443 -2.15 -22.11 -8.73
CA ARG A 443 -2.06 -22.32 -7.28
C ARG A 443 -1.32 -21.18 -6.61
N ASP A 444 -0.17 -20.81 -7.19
CA ASP A 444 0.75 -19.84 -6.63
C ASP A 444 0.41 -18.42 -7.10
N MET A 445 0.53 -17.48 -6.18
CA MET A 445 0.22 -16.09 -6.45
C MET A 445 1.30 -15.42 -7.32
N TYR A 446 0.90 -14.73 -8.38
CA TYR A 446 1.78 -13.85 -9.13
C TYR A 446 1.72 -12.44 -8.55
N TRP A 447 2.72 -12.09 -7.72
CA TRP A 447 2.79 -10.75 -7.14
C TRP A 447 3.28 -9.72 -8.16
N SER A 448 2.64 -8.55 -8.20
CA SER A 448 3.06 -7.41 -9.01
C SER A 448 3.03 -6.10 -8.21
N VAL A 449 3.80 -5.11 -8.67
CA VAL A 449 3.98 -3.82 -7.95
C VAL A 449 2.68 -3.03 -7.76
N LEU A 450 1.70 -3.18 -8.66
CA LEU A 450 0.38 -2.56 -8.52
C LEU A 450 -0.64 -3.50 -7.85
N GLY A 451 -0.29 -4.77 -7.64
CA GLY A 451 -1.17 -5.75 -7.02
C GLY A 451 -2.42 -6.03 -7.85
N MET A 452 -2.31 -6.02 -9.18
CA MET A 452 -3.44 -6.25 -10.09
C MET A 452 -3.49 -7.67 -10.61
N MET A 453 -4.68 -8.09 -11.05
CA MET A 453 -4.95 -9.37 -11.68
C MET A 453 -4.68 -10.59 -10.81
N ASN A 454 -4.83 -10.46 -9.48
CA ASN A 454 -4.68 -11.59 -8.57
C ASN A 454 -5.75 -12.65 -8.82
N ASN A 455 -5.32 -13.87 -9.15
CA ASN A 455 -6.23 -14.98 -9.47
C ASN A 455 -5.73 -16.36 -8.99
N ASN A 456 -4.86 -16.42 -7.97
CA ASN A 456 -4.53 -17.71 -7.35
C ASN A 456 -5.78 -18.40 -6.80
N TRP A 457 -5.71 -19.71 -6.56
CA TRP A 457 -6.81 -20.47 -5.95
C TRP A 457 -7.37 -19.72 -4.73
N PHE A 458 -8.69 -19.70 -4.60
CA PHE A 458 -9.32 -19.13 -3.41
C PHE A 458 -9.45 -20.19 -2.34
N ARG A 459 -8.98 -19.90 -1.12
CA ARG A 459 -8.90 -20.86 -0.01
C ARG A 459 -9.64 -20.34 1.21
N VAL A 460 -10.54 -21.16 1.75
CA VAL A 460 -11.23 -20.94 3.03
C VAL A 460 -10.77 -22.01 4.02
N VAL A 461 -10.26 -21.61 5.18
CA VAL A 461 -9.81 -22.54 6.23
C VAL A 461 -11.00 -22.95 7.08
N VAL A 462 -11.06 -24.21 7.45
CA VAL A 462 -12.11 -24.80 8.29
C VAL A 462 -11.55 -25.00 9.69
N HIS A 463 -12.19 -24.40 10.68
CA HIS A 463 -11.87 -24.57 12.09
C HIS A 463 -12.97 -25.35 12.81
N LYS A 464 -12.57 -26.29 13.65
CA LYS A 464 -13.49 -26.99 14.54
C LYS A 464 -13.43 -26.38 15.94
N GLU A 465 -14.55 -25.87 16.46
CA GLU A 465 -14.59 -25.26 17.78
C GLU A 465 -14.29 -26.29 18.92
N ALA A 466 -13.72 -25.79 20.02
CA ALA A 466 -13.47 -26.58 21.22
C ALA A 466 -14.82 -27.03 21.82
N GLY A 467 -15.12 -28.31 21.70
CA GLY A 467 -16.41 -28.93 22.02
C GLY A 467 -16.99 -29.77 20.89
N GLY A 468 -16.48 -29.59 19.68
CA GLY A 468 -16.61 -30.56 18.60
C GLY A 468 -17.87 -30.53 17.75
N ASN A 469 -18.82 -29.61 18.01
CA ASN A 469 -20.12 -29.59 17.32
C ASN A 469 -20.33 -28.45 16.35
N THR A 470 -19.35 -27.56 16.16
CA THR A 470 -19.48 -26.37 15.29
C THR A 470 -18.23 -26.22 14.44
N LEU A 471 -18.43 -25.94 13.16
CA LEU A 471 -17.39 -25.49 12.23
C LEU A 471 -17.47 -23.99 12.09
N THR A 472 -16.29 -23.34 12.00
CA THR A 472 -16.14 -21.91 11.70
C THR A 472 -15.21 -21.76 10.50
N PHE A 473 -15.53 -20.84 9.59
CA PHE A 473 -14.83 -20.68 8.33
C PHE A 473 -14.04 -19.37 8.28
N GLU A 474 -12.78 -19.45 7.87
CA GLU A 474 -11.89 -18.30 7.81
C GLU A 474 -11.44 -18.02 6.37
N HIS A 475 -11.86 -16.90 5.82
CA HIS A 475 -11.49 -16.42 4.50
C HIS A 475 -10.02 -15.93 4.46
N PRO A 476 -9.42 -15.76 3.26
CA PRO A 476 -8.03 -15.28 3.14
C PRO A 476 -7.78 -13.98 3.87
N THR A 477 -8.67 -13.02 3.71
CA THR A 477 -8.58 -11.68 4.27
C THR A 477 -9.95 -11.13 4.61
N GLN A 478 -10.00 -10.14 5.50
CA GLN A 478 -11.17 -9.29 5.73
C GLN A 478 -11.16 -8.08 4.76
N PRO A 479 -12.32 -7.45 4.50
CA PRO A 479 -12.39 -6.28 3.62
C PRO A 479 -11.54 -5.10 4.09
N ALA A 480 -11.07 -4.29 3.16
CA ALA A 480 -10.40 -3.02 3.38
C ALA A 480 -9.24 -3.09 4.41
N LEU A 481 -9.32 -2.28 5.45
CA LEU A 481 -8.33 -2.20 6.53
C LEU A 481 -8.69 -3.07 7.74
N MET A 482 -9.81 -3.80 7.70
CA MET A 482 -10.21 -4.68 8.80
C MET A 482 -9.18 -5.80 8.97
N PRO A 483 -8.66 -6.00 10.20
CA PRO A 483 -7.72 -7.09 10.46
C PRO A 483 -8.46 -8.43 10.46
N GLY A 484 -7.76 -9.49 10.06
CA GLY A 484 -8.27 -10.85 10.13
C GLY A 484 -8.14 -11.62 8.80
N GLY A 485 -8.50 -12.88 8.86
CA GLY A 485 -8.30 -13.86 7.80
C GLY A 485 -7.04 -14.68 7.99
N TRP A 486 -7.05 -15.92 7.41
CA TRP A 486 -5.97 -16.87 7.64
C TRP A 486 -4.61 -16.40 7.12
N MET A 487 -4.56 -15.57 6.08
CA MET A 487 -3.28 -15.04 5.57
C MET A 487 -2.61 -14.11 6.60
N GLU A 488 -3.36 -13.21 7.22
CA GLU A 488 -2.81 -12.35 8.28
C GLU A 488 -2.40 -13.16 9.52
N ARG A 489 -3.19 -14.18 9.89
CA ARG A 489 -2.87 -15.08 11.00
C ARG A 489 -1.56 -15.84 10.74
N VAL A 490 -1.40 -16.44 9.56
CA VAL A 490 -0.17 -17.15 9.15
C VAL A 490 1.03 -16.22 9.17
N LYS A 491 0.89 -15.00 8.62
CA LYS A 491 1.96 -13.99 8.64
C LYS A 491 2.37 -13.60 10.06
N LYS A 492 1.41 -13.39 10.96
CA LYS A 492 1.68 -13.07 12.38
C LYS A 492 2.40 -14.21 13.11
N SER A 493 2.15 -15.47 12.73
CA SER A 493 2.87 -16.62 13.27
C SER A 493 4.23 -16.90 12.63
N GLY A 494 4.70 -16.04 11.73
CA GLY A 494 5.99 -16.18 11.05
C GLY A 494 5.98 -17.15 9.87
N GLY A 495 4.82 -17.60 9.41
CA GLY A 495 4.69 -18.51 8.26
C GLY A 495 5.03 -17.80 6.92
N ASP A 496 5.64 -18.57 6.00
CA ASP A 496 5.97 -18.08 4.65
C ASP A 496 4.73 -18.12 3.75
N LEU A 497 4.27 -16.93 3.34
CA LEU A 497 3.14 -16.76 2.42
C LEU A 497 3.52 -16.88 0.93
N LEU A 498 4.81 -17.03 0.61
CA LEU A 498 5.29 -17.16 -0.78
C LEU A 498 5.29 -18.60 -1.29
N ASN A 499 5.25 -19.59 -0.39
CA ASN A 499 5.10 -20.97 -0.81
C ASN A 499 3.63 -21.27 -1.20
N GLY A 500 3.39 -22.25 -2.06
CA GLY A 500 2.05 -22.59 -2.55
C GLY A 500 1.07 -23.12 -1.49
N PHE A 501 1.48 -23.22 -0.23
CA PHE A 501 0.68 -23.63 0.93
C PHE A 501 0.65 -22.57 2.03
N TRP A 502 1.19 -21.40 1.74
CA TRP A 502 1.16 -20.21 2.61
C TRP A 502 1.52 -20.50 4.07
N GLY A 503 2.67 -21.21 4.27
CA GLY A 503 3.24 -21.48 5.58
C GLY A 503 2.46 -22.45 6.47
N GLN A 504 1.39 -23.06 5.96
CA GLN A 504 0.66 -24.10 6.68
C GLN A 504 1.16 -25.47 6.27
N SER A 505 1.47 -26.32 7.26
CA SER A 505 1.89 -27.70 7.01
C SER A 505 0.73 -28.49 6.40
N LEU A 506 0.99 -29.19 5.30
CA LEU A 506 0.06 -30.18 4.78
C LEU A 506 -0.08 -31.32 5.79
N SER A 507 -1.27 -31.61 6.24
CA SER A 507 -1.51 -32.82 7.01
C SER A 507 -1.20 -34.04 6.11
N GLY A 508 -0.07 -34.70 6.33
CA GLY A 508 0.32 -35.94 5.66
C GLY A 508 1.48 -35.89 4.67
N VAL A 509 2.19 -34.76 4.52
CA VAL A 509 3.51 -34.75 3.87
C VAL A 509 4.56 -34.92 4.97
N GLU A 510 5.26 -36.09 4.96
CA GLU A 510 6.43 -36.29 5.81
C GLU A 510 7.40 -35.13 5.65
N LYS A 511 7.94 -34.66 6.79
CA LYS A 511 8.95 -33.62 6.90
C LYS A 511 10.29 -34.06 6.29
N ASP A 512 10.34 -34.43 5.01
CA ASP A 512 11.58 -34.65 4.33
C ASP A 512 11.87 -33.53 3.35
N GLN A 513 12.95 -32.79 3.68
CA GLN A 513 13.61 -31.74 2.92
C GLN A 513 12.99 -30.31 3.01
N VAL A 514 12.80 -29.82 4.20
CA VAL A 514 13.12 -28.41 4.47
C VAL A 514 14.62 -28.39 4.74
N LEU A 515 15.39 -27.71 3.87
CA LEU A 515 16.72 -27.27 4.24
C LEU A 515 16.55 -26.51 5.54
N GLU A 516 16.98 -27.11 6.65
CA GLU A 516 17.11 -26.49 7.93
C GLU A 516 17.98 -25.23 7.70
N ARG A 517 17.37 -24.04 7.74
CA ARG A 517 18.11 -22.90 8.22
C ARG A 517 18.54 -23.29 9.61
N GLU A 518 19.84 -23.35 9.83
CA GLU A 518 20.38 -23.49 11.17
C GLU A 518 19.63 -22.49 12.05
N PRO A 519 19.13 -22.92 13.21
CA PRO A 519 18.48 -22.01 14.14
C PRO A 519 19.49 -20.87 14.38
N GLU A 520 19.08 -19.61 14.17
CA GLU A 520 19.83 -18.47 14.66
C GLU A 520 20.10 -18.78 16.12
N GLU A 521 21.37 -18.93 16.50
CA GLU A 521 21.77 -19.17 17.88
C GLU A 521 21.07 -18.09 18.73
N GLU A 522 20.16 -18.51 19.59
CA GLU A 522 19.49 -17.62 20.53
C GLU A 522 20.58 -16.98 21.40
N ILE A 523 20.84 -15.69 21.20
CA ILE A 523 21.89 -14.98 21.93
C ILE A 523 21.48 -14.95 23.39
N LEU A 524 22.12 -15.79 24.19
CA LEU A 524 21.93 -15.81 25.62
C LEU A 524 22.42 -14.47 26.21
N MET A 525 21.48 -13.67 26.72
CA MET A 525 21.75 -12.41 27.42
C MET A 525 21.76 -12.58 28.94
N THR A 526 21.37 -13.75 29.46
CA THR A 526 21.18 -14.04 30.86
C THR A 526 22.20 -15.04 31.39
N ASN A 527 22.64 -14.85 32.64
CA ASN A 527 23.48 -15.81 33.33
C ASN A 527 22.60 -16.80 34.08
N SER A 528 22.65 -18.08 33.71
CA SER A 528 21.85 -19.16 34.31
C SER A 528 22.16 -19.43 35.80
N GLN A 529 23.24 -18.86 36.33
CA GLN A 529 23.57 -18.98 37.76
C GLN A 529 22.87 -17.88 38.61
N ASN A 530 22.27 -16.87 37.99
CA ASN A 530 21.61 -15.76 38.65
C ASN A 530 20.08 -15.84 38.57
N ASP A 531 19.49 -16.83 39.29
CA ASP A 531 18.03 -17.03 39.30
C ASP A 531 17.31 -16.19 40.39
N ARG A 532 17.96 -15.16 40.89
CA ARG A 532 17.39 -14.27 41.94
C ARG A 532 16.18 -13.51 41.40
N ILE A 533 15.08 -13.52 42.17
CA ILE A 533 13.91 -12.70 41.87
C ILE A 533 14.11 -11.32 42.53
N ILE A 534 13.99 -10.26 41.72
CA ILE A 534 14.17 -8.86 42.14
C ILE A 534 12.80 -8.21 42.21
N THR A 535 12.45 -7.63 43.34
CA THR A 535 11.19 -6.94 43.53
C THR A 535 11.21 -5.52 43.01
N ALA A 536 10.01 -4.97 42.68
CA ALA A 536 9.89 -3.56 42.26
C ALA A 536 10.53 -2.58 43.26
N LYS A 537 10.38 -2.84 44.60
CA LYS A 537 10.97 -1.99 45.63
C LYS A 537 12.50 -2.02 45.62
N GLU A 538 13.07 -3.16 45.36
CA GLU A 538 14.52 -3.32 45.25
C GLU A 538 15.06 -2.63 44.00
N LEU A 539 14.44 -2.85 42.85
CA LEU A 539 14.79 -2.16 41.59
C LEU A 539 14.73 -0.63 41.75
N MET A 540 13.70 -0.11 42.41
CA MET A 540 13.54 1.34 42.66
C MET A 540 14.59 1.95 43.60
N ASN A 541 15.28 1.15 44.41
CA ASN A 541 16.43 1.63 45.23
C ASN A 541 17.68 1.90 44.35
N HIS A 542 17.70 1.41 43.13
CA HIS A 542 18.84 1.54 42.19
C HIS A 542 18.45 2.45 40.99
N LYS A 543 17.77 3.54 41.27
CA LYS A 543 17.33 4.54 40.28
C LYS A 543 18.28 5.74 40.15
N ASP A 544 19.30 5.84 41.00
CA ASP A 544 20.25 6.95 41.02
C ASP A 544 21.38 6.75 39.99
N GLU A 545 22.08 7.84 39.69
CA GLU A 545 23.13 7.86 38.69
C GLU A 545 24.39 7.08 39.08
N THR A 546 24.55 6.77 40.36
CA THR A 546 25.76 6.12 40.88
C THR A 546 25.69 4.60 40.90
N ASN A 547 24.47 4.03 40.90
CA ASN A 547 24.25 2.59 40.93
C ASN A 547 22.97 2.20 40.16
N PRO A 548 22.90 2.45 38.85
CA PRO A 548 21.69 2.23 38.06
C PRO A 548 21.50 0.76 37.69
N TRP A 549 20.33 0.21 38.06
CA TRP A 549 19.85 -1.07 37.53
C TRP A 549 18.74 -0.80 36.51
N PHE A 550 18.69 -1.64 35.48
CA PHE A 550 17.65 -1.52 34.43
C PHE A 550 17.15 -2.90 34.01
N VAL A 551 16.02 -2.93 33.34
CA VAL A 551 15.35 -4.17 32.91
C VAL A 551 15.45 -4.34 31.40
N VAL A 552 15.79 -5.57 30.93
CA VAL A 552 15.68 -5.98 29.52
C VAL A 552 15.05 -7.35 29.45
N ASN A 553 13.94 -7.47 28.70
CA ASN A 553 13.17 -8.72 28.52
C ASN A 553 12.79 -9.40 29.86
N GLY A 554 12.44 -8.62 30.88
CA GLY A 554 12.05 -9.12 32.19
C GLY A 554 13.20 -9.54 33.10
N HIS A 555 14.46 -9.36 32.68
CA HIS A 555 15.67 -9.60 33.45
C HIS A 555 16.30 -8.28 33.90
N VAL A 556 16.90 -8.27 35.09
CA VAL A 556 17.52 -7.08 35.69
C VAL A 556 19.02 -7.14 35.51
N TYR A 557 19.60 -6.01 35.14
CA TYR A 557 21.02 -5.84 34.87
C TYR A 557 21.58 -4.69 35.69
N ASP A 558 22.79 -4.89 36.24
CA ASP A 558 23.56 -3.85 36.94
C ASP A 558 24.40 -3.06 35.94
N GLY A 559 24.01 -1.83 35.67
CA GLY A 559 24.72 -0.94 34.75
C GLY A 559 25.95 -0.25 35.35
N THR A 560 26.13 -0.34 36.67
CA THR A 560 27.19 0.38 37.41
C THR A 560 28.60 0.11 36.88
N PRO A 561 29.02 -1.15 36.66
CA PRO A 561 30.36 -1.43 36.19
C PRO A 561 30.67 -0.92 34.75
N PHE A 562 29.63 -0.60 33.95
CA PHE A 562 29.82 -0.25 32.55
C PHE A 562 29.50 1.23 32.27
N LEU A 563 29.24 2.06 33.27
CA LEU A 563 28.88 3.47 33.11
C LEU A 563 29.90 4.26 32.29
N ASN A 564 31.18 4.11 32.64
CA ASN A 564 32.25 4.88 31.97
C ASN A 564 32.61 4.33 30.59
N ASP A 565 32.44 3.04 30.38
CA ASP A 565 32.83 2.36 29.13
C ASP A 565 31.74 2.33 28.09
N HIS A 566 30.50 2.68 28.47
CA HIS A 566 29.35 2.62 27.56
C HIS A 566 29.52 3.58 26.37
N PRO A 567 29.50 3.10 25.11
CA PRO A 567 29.72 3.93 23.92
C PRO A 567 28.71 5.11 23.77
N GLY A 568 27.45 4.92 24.22
CA GLY A 568 26.43 5.96 24.25
C GLY A 568 26.52 6.97 25.39
N GLY A 569 27.56 6.85 26.26
CA GLY A 569 27.73 7.66 27.48
C GLY A 569 26.96 7.11 28.69
N ALA A 570 27.41 7.48 29.89
CA ALA A 570 26.80 7.07 31.17
C ALA A 570 25.31 7.46 31.23
N THR A 571 24.93 8.59 30.69
CA THR A 571 23.54 9.11 30.64
C THR A 571 22.58 8.18 29.94
N SER A 572 23.03 7.34 29.01
CA SER A 572 22.21 6.34 28.32
C SER A 572 21.77 5.21 29.28
N ILE A 573 22.62 4.84 30.25
CA ILE A 573 22.33 3.83 31.27
C ILE A 573 21.54 4.48 32.43
N THR A 574 22.01 5.63 32.95
CA THR A 574 21.32 6.31 34.05
C THR A 574 19.92 6.82 33.67
N GLY A 575 19.71 7.17 32.40
CA GLY A 575 18.41 7.60 31.87
C GLY A 575 17.35 6.49 31.81
N VAL A 576 17.74 5.21 31.96
CA VAL A 576 16.83 4.06 32.01
C VAL A 576 16.88 3.35 33.37
N ALA A 577 17.54 3.96 34.38
CA ALA A 577 17.63 3.40 35.70
C ALA A 577 16.24 3.15 36.31
N ALA A 578 16.04 1.96 36.86
CA ALA A 578 14.79 1.43 37.39
C ALA A 578 13.60 1.43 36.38
N GLN A 579 13.89 1.36 35.07
CA GLN A 579 12.90 1.30 33.97
C GLN A 579 13.11 0.05 33.12
N ASP A 580 12.09 -0.27 32.31
CA ASP A 580 12.20 -1.29 31.27
C ASP A 580 12.83 -0.64 30.00
N ALA A 581 14.03 -1.05 29.67
CA ALA A 581 14.80 -0.60 28.51
C ALA A 581 14.77 -1.61 27.35
N SER A 582 13.92 -2.63 27.40
CA SER A 582 13.90 -3.74 26.44
C SER A 582 13.82 -3.25 24.99
N GLU A 583 12.88 -2.36 24.68
CA GLU A 583 12.68 -1.86 23.32
C GLU A 583 13.91 -1.06 22.81
N GLU A 584 14.44 -0.18 23.66
CA GLU A 584 15.58 0.67 23.30
C GLU A 584 16.84 -0.15 23.14
N PHE A 585 17.09 -1.07 24.09
CA PHE A 585 18.25 -1.92 24.08
C PHE A 585 18.28 -2.86 22.86
N MET A 586 17.19 -3.58 22.61
CA MET A 586 17.07 -4.52 21.49
C MET A 586 17.14 -3.85 20.12
N ALA A 587 16.72 -2.58 20.02
CA ALA A 587 16.69 -1.82 18.77
C ALA A 587 18.07 -1.21 18.38
N ILE A 588 18.92 -0.88 19.34
CA ILE A 588 20.14 -0.09 19.13
C ILE A 588 21.40 -0.95 19.18
N HIS A 589 21.44 -1.97 20.06
CA HIS A 589 22.66 -2.70 20.38
C HIS A 589 22.93 -3.87 19.41
N SER A 590 24.24 -4.05 19.12
CA SER A 590 24.73 -5.14 18.27
C SER A 590 24.64 -6.50 18.98
N GLU A 591 24.82 -7.59 18.23
CA GLU A 591 24.87 -8.94 18.81
C GLU A 591 25.99 -9.10 19.85
N ASN A 592 27.13 -8.46 19.63
CA ASN A 592 28.23 -8.46 20.63
C ASN A 592 27.81 -7.77 21.92
N ALA A 593 27.16 -6.63 21.86
CA ALA A 593 26.64 -5.96 23.05
C ALA A 593 25.60 -6.81 23.78
N LYS A 594 24.75 -7.54 23.04
CA LYS A 594 23.79 -8.49 23.63
C LYS A 594 24.48 -9.65 24.34
N LYS A 595 25.57 -10.20 23.77
CA LYS A 595 26.37 -11.24 24.41
C LYS A 595 27.04 -10.75 25.69
N MET A 596 27.48 -9.50 25.75
CA MET A 596 28.07 -8.90 26.97
C MET A 596 27.07 -8.79 28.13
N MET A 597 25.77 -8.75 27.88
CA MET A 597 24.75 -8.63 28.95
C MET A 597 24.79 -9.75 29.98
N VAL A 598 25.30 -10.92 29.63
CA VAL A 598 25.48 -12.05 30.52
C VAL A 598 26.31 -11.67 31.76
N ASP A 599 27.32 -10.82 31.57
CA ASP A 599 28.25 -10.40 32.65
C ASP A 599 27.61 -9.43 33.64
N TYR A 600 26.55 -8.72 33.21
CA TYR A 600 25.85 -7.72 34.04
C TYR A 600 24.51 -8.22 34.57
N HIS A 601 24.08 -9.43 34.22
CA HIS A 601 22.82 -10.02 34.63
C HIS A 601 22.81 -10.36 36.11
N ILE A 602 21.87 -9.81 36.89
CA ILE A 602 21.78 -10.00 38.33
C ILE A 602 20.52 -10.72 38.81
N GLY A 603 19.55 -10.96 37.96
CA GLY A 603 18.35 -11.72 38.29
C GLY A 603 17.16 -11.46 37.38
N LYS A 604 16.01 -12.03 37.75
CA LYS A 604 14.74 -11.88 37.03
C LYS A 604 13.79 -10.95 37.79
N LEU A 605 13.09 -10.06 37.11
CA LEU A 605 12.11 -9.20 37.75
C LEU A 605 10.86 -10.01 38.15
N ASP A 606 10.28 -9.71 39.30
CA ASP A 606 8.99 -10.25 39.73
C ASP A 606 7.88 -9.90 38.75
N GLU A 607 7.02 -10.87 38.36
CA GLU A 607 5.95 -10.69 37.37
C GLU A 607 4.95 -9.56 37.73
N THR A 608 4.69 -9.35 39.03
CA THR A 608 3.83 -8.24 39.50
C THR A 608 4.50 -6.90 39.29
N ALA A 609 5.82 -6.83 39.44
CA ALA A 609 6.62 -5.63 39.21
C ALA A 609 6.71 -5.27 37.72
N LEU A 610 6.78 -6.24 36.83
CA LEU A 610 6.78 -6.02 35.40
C LEU A 610 5.46 -5.40 34.91
N ALA A 611 4.32 -5.85 35.45
CA ALA A 611 3.02 -5.26 35.15
C ALA A 611 2.92 -3.79 35.56
N VAL A 612 3.45 -3.44 36.74
CA VAL A 612 3.46 -2.04 37.26
C VAL A 612 4.37 -1.12 36.46
N LEU A 613 5.51 -1.61 35.95
CA LEU A 613 6.39 -0.82 35.10
C LEU A 613 5.71 -0.56 33.74
N ASN A 614 5.05 -1.55 33.17
CA ASN A 614 4.32 -1.45 31.92
C ASN A 614 3.09 -0.52 31.99
N GLU A 615 2.39 -0.44 33.15
CA GLU A 615 1.29 0.50 33.35
C GLU A 615 1.78 1.96 33.45
N LYS A 616 2.95 2.20 34.04
CA LYS A 616 3.53 3.56 34.13
C LYS A 616 3.98 4.10 32.76
N GLU A 617 4.41 3.26 31.83
CA GLU A 617 4.71 3.68 30.45
C GLU A 617 3.48 4.07 29.64
N SER A 618 2.30 3.56 29.98
CA SER A 618 1.05 3.87 29.27
C SER A 618 0.45 5.24 29.61
N VAL A 619 0.87 5.88 30.69
CA VAL A 619 0.46 7.24 31.06
C VAL A 619 1.42 8.24 30.40
N ILE A 620 1.22 8.51 29.11
CA ILE A 620 1.82 9.66 28.44
C ILE A 620 1.05 10.89 28.94
N THR A 621 1.61 11.61 29.89
CA THR A 621 1.09 12.93 30.30
C THR A 621 1.12 13.84 29.08
N GLU A 622 -0.02 14.47 28.75
CA GLU A 622 -0.04 15.66 27.91
C GLU A 622 1.00 16.61 28.50
N GLY A 623 2.05 16.92 27.73
CA GLY A 623 3.24 17.57 28.22
C GLY A 623 2.89 18.88 28.93
N ASP A 624 3.53 19.12 30.05
CA ASP A 624 3.49 20.38 30.74
C ASP A 624 3.87 21.52 29.78
N SER A 625 2.87 22.28 29.34
CA SER A 625 2.99 23.36 28.35
C SER A 625 3.89 24.53 28.86
N THR A 626 4.45 24.43 30.05
CA THR A 626 5.30 25.44 30.69
C THR A 626 6.80 25.13 30.56
N ARG A 627 7.21 23.95 30.11
CA ARG A 627 8.62 23.57 30.03
C ARG A 627 9.38 24.36 28.98
N PRO A 628 10.52 24.98 29.30
CA PRO A 628 11.31 25.74 28.32
C PRO A 628 12.01 24.86 27.28
N PHE A 629 12.29 23.58 27.63
CA PHE A 629 12.96 22.62 26.78
C PHE A 629 12.06 21.43 26.44
N PHE A 630 12.11 20.99 25.18
CA PHE A 630 11.34 19.87 24.65
C PHE A 630 11.90 18.52 25.11
N LEU A 631 13.23 18.34 25.05
CA LEU A 631 13.88 17.07 25.35
C LEU A 631 13.97 16.82 26.86
N ALA A 632 13.83 15.56 27.24
CA ALA A 632 14.11 15.04 28.57
C ALA A 632 14.76 13.66 28.43
N SER A 633 15.81 13.39 29.23
CA SER A 633 16.59 12.15 29.15
C SER A 633 15.83 10.92 29.64
N ASN A 634 14.81 11.11 30.49
CA ASN A 634 14.08 10.04 31.16
C ASN A 634 12.65 9.81 30.66
N GLN A 635 12.19 10.55 29.65
CA GLN A 635 10.83 10.39 29.10
C GLN A 635 10.78 10.64 27.60
N TRP A 636 9.80 9.99 26.91
CA TRP A 636 9.48 10.24 25.53
C TRP A 636 8.52 11.43 25.40
N ASN A 637 8.87 12.42 24.57
CA ASN A 637 8.06 13.58 24.28
C ASN A 637 7.56 13.53 22.84
N ARG A 638 6.35 14.01 22.57
CA ARG A 638 5.73 13.97 21.25
C ARG A 638 5.88 15.30 20.54
N ALA A 639 6.30 15.24 19.26
CA ALA A 639 6.28 16.38 18.34
C ALA A 639 5.46 16.01 17.10
N VAL A 640 4.84 16.99 16.46
CA VAL A 640 3.99 16.80 15.29
C VAL A 640 4.84 16.90 14.03
N LEU A 641 4.75 15.94 13.12
CA LEU A 641 5.38 16.01 11.81
C LEU A 641 4.69 17.08 10.98
N GLN A 642 5.34 18.22 10.85
CA GLN A 642 4.79 19.43 10.20
C GLN A 642 5.08 19.48 8.70
N ASP A 643 6.30 19.06 8.28
CA ASP A 643 6.72 19.17 6.88
C ASP A 643 7.76 18.12 6.51
N LYS A 644 7.90 17.83 5.19
CA LYS A 644 8.86 16.91 4.59
C LYS A 644 9.49 17.57 3.37
N ILE A 645 10.63 18.18 3.55
CA ILE A 645 11.32 18.96 2.51
C ILE A 645 12.36 18.04 1.83
N ALA A 646 12.20 17.78 0.53
CA ALA A 646 13.19 17.01 -0.23
C ALA A 646 14.45 17.84 -0.46
N VAL A 647 15.63 17.27 -0.14
CA VAL A 647 16.94 17.94 -0.34
C VAL A 647 17.82 17.18 -1.34
N SER A 648 17.58 15.89 -1.55
CA SER A 648 18.17 15.09 -2.63
C SER A 648 17.21 13.98 -3.06
N SER A 649 17.62 13.15 -4.00
CA SER A 649 16.83 12.00 -4.49
C SER A 649 16.44 11.00 -3.39
N ASP A 650 17.26 10.91 -2.34
CA ASP A 650 17.11 9.94 -1.25
C ASP A 650 17.15 10.57 0.15
N SER A 651 17.16 11.90 0.27
CA SER A 651 17.25 12.57 1.56
C SER A 651 16.22 13.69 1.72
N LYS A 652 15.63 13.78 2.93
CA LYS A 652 14.62 14.78 3.28
C LYS A 652 14.90 15.42 4.63
N ILE A 653 14.51 16.67 4.79
CA ILE A 653 14.39 17.32 6.09
C ILE A 653 12.97 17.10 6.58
N PHE A 654 12.84 16.47 7.73
CA PHE A 654 11.58 16.31 8.45
C PHE A 654 11.50 17.40 9.51
N ARG A 655 10.51 18.27 9.38
CA ARG A 655 10.25 19.33 10.34
C ARG A 655 9.20 18.88 11.34
N PHE A 656 9.54 18.97 12.61
CA PHE A 656 8.66 18.63 13.73
C PHE A 656 8.28 19.87 14.50
N LYS A 657 6.98 20.14 14.64
CA LYS A 657 6.46 21.19 15.49
C LYS A 657 6.51 20.72 16.96
N LEU A 658 7.12 21.51 17.83
CA LEU A 658 7.20 21.25 19.27
C LEU A 658 5.86 21.54 19.96
N GLN A 659 5.78 21.30 21.27
CA GLN A 659 4.53 21.40 22.02
C GLN A 659 4.01 22.84 22.09
N HIS A 660 4.91 23.85 22.12
CA HIS A 660 4.54 25.25 22.03
C HIS A 660 5.59 26.08 21.29
N GLU A 661 5.22 27.24 20.78
CA GLU A 661 6.03 28.06 19.86
C GLU A 661 7.30 28.64 20.50
N GLU A 662 7.31 28.88 21.79
CA GLU A 662 8.49 29.43 22.53
C GLU A 662 9.45 28.32 23.02
N GLN A 663 9.10 27.05 22.87
CA GLN A 663 9.87 25.93 23.37
C GLN A 663 11.14 25.71 22.52
N GLN A 664 12.27 25.54 23.19
CA GLN A 664 13.53 25.16 22.56
C GLN A 664 13.73 23.63 22.59
N ILE A 665 14.59 23.12 21.72
CA ILE A 665 14.88 21.69 21.64
C ILE A 665 15.50 21.17 22.96
N GLY A 666 16.46 21.90 23.52
CA GLY A 666 17.21 21.49 24.72
C GLY A 666 18.29 20.46 24.41
N LEU A 667 18.86 20.49 23.21
CA LEU A 667 19.91 19.56 22.76
C LEU A 667 21.28 20.25 22.82
N PRO A 668 22.25 19.75 23.63
CA PRO A 668 23.64 20.20 23.58
C PRO A 668 24.30 19.92 22.24
N VAL A 669 25.19 20.80 21.81
CA VAL A 669 25.89 20.68 20.52
C VAL A 669 26.80 19.47 20.50
N GLY A 670 26.61 18.59 19.49
CA GLY A 670 27.35 17.34 19.36
C GLY A 670 26.62 16.13 19.95
N GLN A 671 25.48 16.33 20.60
CA GLN A 671 24.60 15.24 21.07
C GLN A 671 23.45 15.00 20.09
N HIS A 672 22.77 13.87 20.25
CA HIS A 672 21.69 13.43 19.39
C HIS A 672 20.41 13.10 20.17
N VAL A 673 19.34 12.86 19.44
CA VAL A 673 18.04 12.43 19.98
C VAL A 673 17.76 10.99 19.57
N LEU A 674 17.05 10.25 20.40
CA LEU A 674 16.40 9.01 20.01
C LEU A 674 15.03 9.35 19.43
N MET A 675 14.72 8.83 18.26
CA MET A 675 13.42 8.93 17.60
C MET A 675 12.76 7.56 17.64
N ARG A 676 11.51 7.51 18.09
CA ARG A 676 10.71 6.28 18.16
C ARG A 676 9.47 6.39 17.28
N LEU A 677 9.26 5.36 16.45
CA LEU A 677 8.04 5.15 15.71
C LEU A 677 7.33 3.92 16.28
N ARG A 678 6.11 4.10 16.77
CA ARG A 678 5.24 2.99 17.15
C ARG A 678 4.43 2.55 15.94
N ASP A 679 4.26 1.25 15.79
CA ASP A 679 3.31 0.67 14.84
C ASP A 679 1.93 0.64 15.51
N PRO A 680 0.98 1.49 15.09
CA PRO A 680 -0.34 1.55 15.72
C PRO A 680 -1.18 0.29 15.47
N SER A 681 -0.79 -0.54 14.49
CA SER A 681 -1.48 -1.78 14.14
C SER A 681 -0.96 -3.01 14.90
N SER A 682 0.18 -2.90 15.58
CA SER A 682 0.79 -4.00 16.32
C SER A 682 0.23 -4.08 17.74
N GLN A 683 -0.48 -5.17 18.06
CA GLN A 683 -0.82 -5.53 19.46
C GLN A 683 0.43 -5.90 20.27
N SER A 684 1.54 -6.29 19.63
CA SER A 684 2.85 -6.32 20.25
C SER A 684 3.39 -4.89 20.25
N LYS A 685 3.84 -4.40 21.40
CA LYS A 685 4.45 -3.06 21.59
C LYS A 685 5.78 -2.88 20.81
N SER A 686 5.91 -3.44 19.59
CA SER A 686 7.13 -3.31 18.80
C SER A 686 7.26 -1.88 18.28
N SER A 687 8.29 -1.20 18.69
CA SER A 687 8.67 0.12 18.21
C SER A 687 10.01 0.08 17.48
N ILE A 688 10.20 1.01 16.55
CA ILE A 688 11.48 1.20 15.87
C ILE A 688 12.13 2.44 16.48
N VAL A 689 13.31 2.27 17.08
CA VAL A 689 14.07 3.37 17.69
C VAL A 689 15.39 3.55 16.95
N ARG A 690 15.77 4.80 16.62
CA ARG A 690 17.07 5.15 16.02
C ARG A 690 17.54 6.51 16.51
N ALA A 691 18.88 6.69 16.53
CA ALA A 691 19.52 7.94 16.84
C ALA A 691 19.55 8.88 15.63
N TYR A 692 19.24 10.16 15.85
CA TYR A 692 19.33 11.23 14.86
C TYR A 692 19.89 12.51 15.45
N THR A 693 20.69 13.23 14.67
CA THR A 693 21.17 14.56 15.07
C THR A 693 20.37 15.63 14.33
N PRO A 694 19.53 16.43 15.02
CA PRO A 694 18.85 17.56 14.39
C PRO A 694 19.83 18.56 13.78
N ILE A 695 19.47 19.11 12.62
CA ILE A 695 20.25 20.16 11.94
C ILE A 695 19.77 21.55 12.29
N SER A 696 18.60 21.70 12.92
CA SER A 696 18.17 22.98 13.47
C SER A 696 18.97 23.35 14.70
N HIS A 697 19.35 24.64 14.80
CA HIS A 697 20.13 25.10 15.95
C HIS A 697 19.36 24.99 17.27
N GLY A 698 20.03 24.63 18.38
CA GLY A 698 19.41 24.43 19.67
C GLY A 698 18.65 25.62 20.26
N THR A 699 18.91 26.85 19.77
CA THR A 699 18.18 28.09 20.17
C THR A 699 16.93 28.36 19.32
N ASN A 700 16.67 27.55 18.27
CA ASN A 700 15.43 27.68 17.50
C ASN A 700 14.24 27.33 18.42
N LYS A 701 13.13 28.05 18.21
CA LYS A 701 11.92 27.88 19.03
C LYS A 701 10.79 27.29 18.19
N GLY A 702 9.99 26.46 18.81
CA GLY A 702 8.75 25.92 18.28
C GLY A 702 8.88 24.80 17.26
N PHE A 703 10.08 24.50 16.75
CA PHE A 703 10.31 23.43 15.78
C PHE A 703 11.68 22.77 15.89
N MET A 704 11.80 21.58 15.33
CA MET A 704 13.02 20.79 15.20
C MET A 704 13.11 20.20 13.79
N ASP A 705 14.23 20.38 13.11
CA ASP A 705 14.52 19.85 11.78
C ASP A 705 15.51 18.68 11.89
N VAL A 706 15.10 17.54 11.35
CA VAL A 706 15.94 16.34 11.28
C VAL A 706 16.16 15.96 9.83
N LEU A 707 17.41 15.94 9.40
CA LEU A 707 17.83 15.50 8.07
C LEU A 707 17.98 13.99 8.06
N VAL A 708 17.21 13.31 7.22
CA VAL A 708 17.19 11.85 7.16
C VAL A 708 17.41 11.37 5.73
N LYS A 709 18.40 10.49 5.56
CA LYS A 709 18.59 9.74 4.32
C LYS A 709 17.67 8.53 4.32
N ILE A 710 16.87 8.39 3.26
CA ILE A 710 15.89 7.32 3.12
C ILE A 710 16.57 6.11 2.46
N TYR A 711 16.88 5.10 3.24
CA TYR A 711 17.46 3.86 2.74
C TYR A 711 16.36 2.95 2.19
N ARG A 712 16.19 3.01 0.87
CA ARG A 712 15.22 2.16 0.17
C ARG A 712 15.81 0.77 -0.07
N PRO A 713 14.98 -0.29 -0.14
CA PRO A 713 15.44 -1.62 -0.49
C PRO A 713 16.18 -1.62 -1.83
N CYS A 714 17.31 -2.30 -1.90
CA CYS A 714 18.02 -2.54 -3.15
C CYS A 714 18.76 -3.89 -3.07
N PRO A 715 19.13 -4.50 -4.22
CA PRO A 715 19.81 -5.81 -4.24
C PRO A 715 21.08 -5.87 -3.38
N GLU A 716 21.77 -4.74 -3.25
CA GLU A 716 23.02 -4.62 -2.50
C GLU A 716 22.80 -4.40 -0.99
N ARG A 717 21.62 -3.93 -0.56
CA ARG A 717 21.33 -3.53 0.82
C ARG A 717 20.11 -4.25 1.43
N GLY A 718 19.53 -5.21 0.74
CA GLY A 718 18.36 -5.97 1.21
C GLY A 718 17.13 -5.11 1.43
N GLU A 719 16.42 -5.28 2.56
CA GLU A 719 15.15 -4.60 2.89
C GLU A 719 15.27 -3.07 3.10
N GLY A 720 16.50 -2.53 3.12
CA GLY A 720 16.73 -1.10 3.37
C GLY A 720 16.49 -0.70 4.84
N GLY A 721 16.32 0.61 5.07
CA GLY A 721 16.21 1.18 6.42
C GLY A 721 14.76 1.16 6.94
N LYS A 722 14.40 0.25 7.83
CA LYS A 722 13.03 0.13 8.39
C LYS A 722 12.54 1.46 8.98
N MET A 723 13.37 2.14 9.78
CA MET A 723 13.02 3.42 10.42
C MET A 723 12.79 4.54 9.39
N THR A 724 13.70 4.67 8.41
CA THR A 724 13.65 5.78 7.46
C THR A 724 12.50 5.65 6.48
N GLN A 725 12.14 4.43 6.09
CA GLN A 725 10.98 4.15 5.26
C GLN A 725 9.67 4.38 6.05
N ALA A 726 9.61 3.92 7.31
CA ALA A 726 8.46 4.12 8.18
C ALA A 726 8.22 5.62 8.43
N LEU A 727 9.28 6.39 8.67
CA LEU A 727 9.18 7.84 8.82
C LEU A 727 8.73 8.54 7.53
N ASP A 728 9.26 8.11 6.40
CA ASP A 728 8.89 8.69 5.09
C ASP A 728 7.41 8.41 4.73
N SER A 729 6.86 7.30 5.18
CA SER A 729 5.45 6.94 4.97
C SER A 729 4.46 7.63 5.91
N LYS A 730 4.91 8.21 7.03
CA LYS A 730 4.03 8.87 7.99
C LYS A 730 3.33 10.09 7.38
N PRO A 731 2.02 10.28 7.53
CA PRO A 731 1.35 11.49 7.08
C PRO A 731 1.77 12.73 7.87
N LEU A 732 1.63 13.91 7.27
CA LEU A 732 1.78 15.16 7.99
C LEU A 732 0.69 15.27 9.05
N GLY A 733 1.03 15.79 10.22
CA GLY A 733 0.15 15.86 11.38
C GLY A 733 0.31 14.69 12.37
N ASP A 734 1.00 13.61 11.98
CA ASP A 734 1.29 12.49 12.89
C ASP A 734 2.24 12.90 14.02
N PHE A 735 2.07 12.25 15.16
CA PHE A 735 2.97 12.40 16.30
C PHE A 735 4.14 11.44 16.20
N ILE A 736 5.35 11.97 16.41
CA ILE A 736 6.59 11.21 16.52
C ILE A 736 7.16 11.44 17.92
N GLU A 737 7.72 10.38 18.51
CA GLU A 737 8.23 10.42 19.86
C GLU A 737 9.75 10.58 19.88
N PHE A 738 10.24 11.48 20.76
CA PHE A 738 11.66 11.82 20.91
C PHE A 738 12.07 11.74 22.38
N LYS A 739 13.28 11.24 22.63
CA LYS A 739 13.93 11.17 23.92
C LYS A 739 15.38 11.66 23.79
N GLY A 740 15.90 12.31 24.76
CA GLY A 740 17.28 12.82 24.78
C GLY A 740 17.43 14.00 25.72
N PRO A 741 18.61 14.63 25.77
CA PRO A 741 19.79 14.43 24.92
C PRO A 741 20.55 13.14 25.24
N VAL A 742 21.23 12.58 24.20
CA VAL A 742 22.08 11.37 24.31
C VAL A 742 23.41 11.63 23.60
N GLY A 743 24.53 11.11 24.11
CA GLY A 743 25.85 11.19 23.48
C GLY A 743 26.95 11.67 24.44
N LYS A 744 28.20 11.24 24.19
CA LYS A 744 29.39 11.59 25.03
C LYS A 744 30.05 12.89 24.63
N PHE A 745 30.00 13.28 23.35
CA PHE A 745 30.64 14.48 22.85
C PHE A 745 29.71 15.69 23.04
N GLN A 746 30.30 16.77 23.54
CA GLN A 746 29.64 18.07 23.63
C GLN A 746 30.59 19.20 23.29
N TYR A 747 30.24 20.05 22.34
CA TYR A 747 30.94 21.29 22.07
C TYR A 747 30.36 22.43 22.92
N LEU A 748 31.22 23.06 23.71
CA LEU A 748 30.86 24.09 24.67
C LEU A 748 31.09 25.52 24.16
N GLY A 749 31.67 25.65 22.96
CA GLY A 749 32.04 26.95 22.35
C GLY A 749 33.49 27.36 22.56
N ARG A 750 34.01 28.15 21.63
CA ARG A 750 35.36 28.75 21.67
C ARG A 750 36.48 27.70 21.89
N GLY A 751 36.39 26.59 21.16
CA GLY A 751 37.34 25.49 21.28
C GLY A 751 37.17 24.59 22.50
N HIS A 752 36.29 24.91 23.44
CA HIS A 752 36.02 24.02 24.58
C HIS A 752 35.07 22.89 24.17
N CYS A 753 35.46 21.67 24.48
CA CYS A 753 34.63 20.49 24.30
C CYS A 753 34.81 19.52 25.44
N SER A 754 33.84 18.58 25.58
CA SER A 754 33.96 17.43 26.49
C SER A 754 33.71 16.14 25.72
N MET A 755 34.46 15.09 26.05
CA MET A 755 34.27 13.70 25.60
C MET A 755 34.07 12.84 26.84
N GLY A 756 32.81 12.60 27.21
CA GLY A 756 32.48 12.05 28.52
C GLY A 756 32.79 13.07 29.65
N GLU A 757 33.62 12.65 30.64
CA GLU A 757 34.05 13.52 31.73
C GLU A 757 35.26 14.40 31.37
N ASP A 758 36.02 14.05 30.32
CA ASP A 758 37.22 14.74 29.91
C ASP A 758 36.90 16.04 29.18
N LYS A 759 37.46 17.14 29.68
CA LYS A 759 37.30 18.48 29.11
C LYS A 759 38.59 18.89 28.40
N SER A 760 38.48 19.34 27.16
CA SER A 760 39.61 19.74 26.33
C SER A 760 39.38 21.13 25.74
N HIS A 761 40.51 21.82 25.45
CA HIS A 761 40.47 23.06 24.67
C HIS A 761 41.15 22.85 23.34
N VAL A 762 40.39 22.81 22.27
CA VAL A 762 40.75 22.44 20.92
C VAL A 762 41.04 23.69 20.09
N ARG A 763 42.14 23.71 19.40
CA ARG A 763 42.52 24.73 18.41
C ARG A 763 41.91 24.43 17.07
N ARG A 764 41.89 23.17 16.66
CA ARG A 764 41.43 22.71 15.35
C ARG A 764 40.69 21.40 15.44
N PHE A 765 39.58 21.32 14.72
CA PHE A 765 38.88 20.09 14.44
C PHE A 765 39.16 19.61 13.02
N TYR A 766 39.58 18.35 12.86
CA TYR A 766 39.53 17.59 11.64
C TYR A 766 38.23 16.79 11.64
N MET A 767 37.39 17.01 10.63
CA MET A 767 36.02 16.44 10.60
C MET A 767 35.85 15.60 9.35
N ILE A 768 35.60 14.31 9.50
CA ILE A 768 35.48 13.37 8.38
C ILE A 768 34.07 12.80 8.40
N CYS A 769 33.34 12.96 7.28
CA CYS A 769 31.98 12.48 7.19
C CYS A 769 31.62 11.94 5.80
N ALA A 770 30.58 11.09 5.75
CA ALA A 770 29.99 10.64 4.50
C ALA A 770 28.46 10.61 4.57
N GLY A 771 27.82 11.11 3.51
CA GLY A 771 26.37 11.15 3.39
C GLY A 771 25.68 11.84 4.58
N SER A 772 24.72 11.17 5.23
CA SER A 772 24.01 11.68 6.40
C SER A 772 24.86 11.88 7.66
N GLY A 773 26.09 11.33 7.69
CA GLY A 773 27.06 11.59 8.76
C GLY A 773 27.50 13.06 8.86
N ILE A 774 27.11 13.89 7.93
CA ILE A 774 27.29 15.35 8.02
C ILE A 774 26.51 15.97 9.19
N THR A 775 25.41 15.37 9.68
CA THR A 775 24.50 16.05 10.62
C THR A 775 25.15 16.43 11.96
N PRO A 776 25.91 15.59 12.68
CA PRO A 776 26.60 16.03 13.89
C PRO A 776 27.75 17.01 13.60
N ILE A 777 28.43 16.82 12.48
CA ILE A 777 29.49 17.75 12.03
C ILE A 777 28.89 19.12 11.76
N PHE A 778 27.76 19.18 11.04
CA PHE A 778 27.05 20.41 10.71
C PHE A 778 26.59 21.16 11.98
N GLN A 779 26.15 20.45 13.00
CA GLN A 779 25.74 21.04 14.28
C GLN A 779 26.91 21.75 14.97
N VAL A 780 28.10 21.15 14.99
CA VAL A 780 29.33 21.74 15.56
C VAL A 780 29.75 22.97 14.74
N LEU A 781 29.78 22.86 13.41
CA LEU A 781 30.10 23.98 12.52
C LEU A 781 29.16 25.16 12.71
N GLN A 782 27.85 24.93 12.82
CA GLN A 782 26.87 25.98 13.13
C GLN A 782 27.18 26.71 14.43
N ALA A 783 27.55 25.97 15.47
CA ALA A 783 27.86 26.55 16.76
C ALA A 783 29.11 27.45 16.72
N ILE A 784 30.16 26.99 16.02
CA ILE A 784 31.40 27.76 15.83
C ILE A 784 31.14 29.05 15.02
N VAL A 785 30.39 28.98 13.91
CA VAL A 785 30.10 30.15 13.09
C VAL A 785 29.26 31.21 13.79
N LYS A 786 28.34 30.75 14.64
CA LYS A 786 27.37 31.63 15.33
C LYS A 786 28.02 32.48 16.41
N ASP A 787 29.12 32.03 17.06
CA ASP A 787 29.90 32.84 18.00
C ASP A 787 31.06 33.52 17.24
N GLU A 788 30.92 34.81 16.99
CA GLU A 788 31.94 35.61 16.27
C GLU A 788 33.29 35.59 16.98
N GLN A 789 33.36 35.30 18.27
CA GLN A 789 34.57 35.21 19.08
C GLN A 789 35.19 33.80 19.08
N ASP A 790 34.55 32.85 18.45
CA ASP A 790 35.06 31.47 18.33
C ASP A 790 36.09 31.42 17.19
N SER A 791 37.34 31.15 17.49
CA SER A 791 38.46 31.06 16.56
C SER A 791 38.88 29.64 16.21
N THR A 792 38.04 28.64 16.54
CA THR A 792 38.33 27.24 16.27
C THR A 792 38.40 26.97 14.76
N GLU A 793 39.51 26.46 14.30
CA GLU A 793 39.72 26.07 12.91
C GLU A 793 39.03 24.74 12.58
N CYS A 794 38.53 24.56 11.36
CA CYS A 794 37.91 23.32 10.91
C CYS A 794 38.49 22.89 9.55
N VAL A 795 38.86 21.60 9.45
CA VAL A 795 39.19 20.94 8.19
C VAL A 795 38.17 19.84 7.99
N VAL A 796 37.30 19.95 6.95
CA VAL A 796 36.22 19.03 6.70
C VAL A 796 36.44 18.23 5.43
N LEU A 797 36.42 16.90 5.55
CA LEU A 797 36.41 15.94 4.44
C LEU A 797 35.04 15.32 4.31
N CYS A 798 34.36 15.59 3.20
CA CYS A 798 32.98 15.17 2.98
C CYS A 798 32.89 14.24 1.76
N GLY A 799 32.58 12.97 1.98
CA GLY A 799 32.43 11.95 0.94
C GLY A 799 30.96 11.75 0.54
N ASN A 800 30.66 11.78 -0.78
CA ASN A 800 29.33 11.53 -1.32
C ASN A 800 29.42 10.73 -2.63
N HIS A 801 28.28 10.34 -3.21
CA HIS A 801 28.28 9.63 -4.49
C HIS A 801 28.31 10.60 -5.68
N ALA A 802 27.43 11.58 -5.72
CA ALA A 802 27.29 12.55 -6.77
C ALA A 802 27.14 13.97 -6.20
N GLU A 803 27.13 15.01 -7.04
CA GLU A 803 27.00 16.41 -6.64
C GLU A 803 25.67 16.69 -5.93
N GLU A 804 24.58 16.08 -6.39
CA GLU A 804 23.25 16.18 -5.81
C GLU A 804 23.09 15.48 -4.46
N ASP A 805 24.05 14.62 -4.09
CA ASP A 805 24.07 13.93 -2.80
C ASP A 805 24.78 14.72 -1.70
N ILE A 806 25.39 15.87 -2.04
CA ILE A 806 26.07 16.72 -1.05
C ILE A 806 25.02 17.43 -0.22
N LEU A 807 24.78 16.93 0.97
CA LEU A 807 23.80 17.49 1.91
C LEU A 807 24.31 18.79 2.54
N CYS A 808 23.41 19.75 2.78
CA CYS A 808 23.70 21.07 3.34
C CYS A 808 24.80 21.85 2.57
N ARG A 809 24.92 21.64 1.25
CA ARG A 809 26.02 22.19 0.44
C ARG A 809 26.10 23.70 0.48
N SER A 810 24.98 24.40 0.26
CA SER A 810 24.93 25.87 0.24
C SER A 810 25.34 26.50 1.57
N GLU A 811 24.90 25.87 2.66
CA GLU A 811 25.21 26.31 4.02
C GLU A 811 26.69 26.06 4.34
N LEU A 812 27.22 24.89 4.00
CA LEU A 812 28.64 24.58 4.18
C LEU A 812 29.52 25.53 3.38
N ASP A 813 29.26 25.72 2.09
CA ASP A 813 30.01 26.65 1.23
C ASP A 813 29.99 28.08 1.82
N SER A 814 28.85 28.52 2.34
CA SER A 814 28.72 29.85 2.97
C SER A 814 29.53 29.93 4.29
N MET A 815 29.52 28.93 5.13
CA MET A 815 30.28 28.87 6.40
C MET A 815 31.79 28.94 6.13
N PHE A 816 32.29 28.17 5.16
CA PHE A 816 33.69 28.11 4.83
C PHE A 816 34.18 29.34 4.04
N ALA A 817 33.32 30.01 3.29
CA ALA A 817 33.61 31.29 2.67
C ALA A 817 33.86 32.42 3.70
N LEU A 818 33.28 32.31 4.89
CA LEU A 818 33.39 33.30 5.95
C LEU A 818 34.70 33.18 6.73
N ARG A 819 35.08 32.03 7.34
CA ARG A 819 36.25 31.93 8.19
C ARG A 819 36.64 30.56 8.74
N LEU A 820 35.92 29.49 8.46
CA LEU A 820 36.08 28.23 9.20
C LEU A 820 37.35 27.42 8.89
N GLY A 821 37.97 27.59 7.74
CA GLY A 821 39.20 26.87 7.35
C GLY A 821 39.04 26.16 5.99
N ARG A 822 39.12 24.82 5.91
CA ARG A 822 39.11 24.11 4.63
C ARG A 822 37.97 23.09 4.55
N LEU A 823 37.24 23.09 3.40
CA LEU A 823 36.24 22.12 3.04
C LEU A 823 36.67 21.36 1.78
N ARG A 824 36.66 20.04 1.82
CA ARG A 824 37.00 19.16 0.70
C ARG A 824 35.86 18.17 0.46
N HIS A 825 35.23 18.26 -0.71
CA HIS A 825 34.31 17.23 -1.19
C HIS A 825 35.03 16.22 -2.06
N THR A 826 34.74 14.93 -1.85
CA THR A 826 35.16 13.84 -2.73
C THR A 826 33.94 13.04 -3.19
N LEU A 827 33.89 12.70 -4.49
CA LEU A 827 32.74 12.05 -5.09
C LEU A 827 33.15 10.74 -5.76
N THR A 828 32.34 9.68 -5.53
CA THR A 828 32.60 8.37 -6.15
C THR A 828 32.03 8.24 -7.56
N ARG A 829 31.02 9.04 -7.89
CA ARG A 829 30.32 9.05 -9.19
C ARG A 829 30.06 10.51 -9.64
N PRO A 830 31.13 11.34 -9.76
CA PRO A 830 30.93 12.73 -10.12
C PRO A 830 30.57 12.89 -11.61
N SER A 831 29.88 14.00 -11.95
CA SER A 831 29.66 14.41 -13.33
C SER A 831 30.99 14.68 -14.09
N ALA A 832 30.91 14.79 -15.40
CA ALA A 832 32.08 15.15 -16.21
C ALA A 832 32.60 16.56 -15.89
N THR A 833 31.73 17.43 -15.41
CA THR A 833 32.02 18.85 -15.09
C THR A 833 32.61 19.03 -13.68
N TRP A 834 32.65 17.98 -12.86
CA TRP A 834 33.17 18.05 -11.50
C TRP A 834 34.68 18.31 -11.48
N THR A 835 35.09 19.40 -10.85
CA THR A 835 36.51 19.82 -10.73
C THR A 835 37.15 19.41 -9.40
N GLY A 836 36.36 18.93 -8.43
CA GLY A 836 36.83 18.46 -7.14
C GLY A 836 37.42 17.04 -7.18
N ARG A 837 37.81 16.53 -6.02
CA ARG A 837 38.41 15.19 -5.90
C ARG A 837 37.41 14.09 -6.33
N ARG A 838 37.97 13.05 -6.99
CA ARG A 838 37.19 11.87 -7.41
C ARG A 838 37.66 10.66 -6.60
N GLY A 839 36.71 9.82 -6.17
CA GLY A 839 36.97 8.60 -5.40
C GLY A 839 36.41 8.65 -3.98
N ARG A 840 36.71 7.64 -3.19
CA ARG A 840 36.34 7.56 -1.76
C ARG A 840 37.31 8.43 -0.92
N ILE A 841 36.97 8.62 0.35
CA ILE A 841 37.94 9.08 1.35
C ILE A 841 38.89 7.89 1.57
N ASP A 842 40.10 8.04 1.09
CA ASP A 842 41.16 7.04 1.15
C ASP A 842 42.33 7.51 2.03
N GLU A 843 43.27 6.62 2.32
CA GLU A 843 44.46 6.88 3.13
C GLU A 843 45.24 8.10 2.64
N ALA A 844 45.50 8.19 1.32
CA ALA A 844 46.23 9.31 0.75
C ALA A 844 45.54 10.66 0.97
N LEU A 845 44.20 10.71 0.98
CA LEU A 845 43.45 11.92 1.28
C LEU A 845 43.53 12.30 2.76
N VAL A 846 43.42 11.30 3.64
CA VAL A 846 43.50 11.50 5.10
C VAL A 846 44.89 11.99 5.46
N GLU A 847 45.94 11.37 4.94
CA GLU A 847 47.32 11.79 5.15
C GLU A 847 47.60 13.23 4.63
N ALA A 848 47.08 13.57 3.44
CA ALA A 848 47.34 14.87 2.83
C ALA A 848 46.65 16.04 3.54
N GLU A 849 45.41 15.80 4.07
CA GLU A 849 44.58 16.90 4.62
C GLU A 849 44.66 16.99 6.16
N ILE A 850 44.98 15.89 6.87
CA ILE A 850 45.07 15.83 8.32
C ILE A 850 46.52 15.86 8.81
N GLY A 851 47.36 14.98 8.28
CA GLY A 851 48.77 14.87 8.68
C GLY A 851 48.95 14.13 10.02
N PRO A 852 50.21 13.90 10.43
CA PRO A 852 50.53 13.22 11.70
C PRO A 852 50.05 14.07 12.91
N CYS A 853 49.71 13.37 14.01
CA CYS A 853 49.37 14.02 15.27
C CYS A 853 50.57 14.85 15.77
N ASP A 854 50.30 16.11 16.20
CA ASP A 854 51.33 17.01 16.71
C ASP A 854 51.69 16.75 18.21
N GLY A 855 50.96 15.82 18.85
CA GLY A 855 51.14 15.43 20.24
C GLY A 855 50.78 16.50 21.29
N THR A 856 50.22 17.63 20.88
CA THR A 856 49.85 18.71 21.77
C THR A 856 48.48 18.51 22.45
N GLY A 857 47.67 17.56 21.96
CA GLY A 857 46.28 17.32 22.37
C GLY A 857 45.32 18.46 22.06
N ARG A 858 45.76 19.49 21.28
CA ARG A 858 44.95 20.67 20.90
C ARG A 858 44.20 20.48 19.59
N ASP A 859 44.51 19.47 18.83
CA ASP A 859 43.84 19.11 17.61
C ASP A 859 43.04 17.83 17.86
N LYS A 860 41.80 17.75 17.41
CA LYS A 860 40.93 16.56 17.60
C LYS A 860 40.29 16.17 16.28
N VAL A 861 39.99 14.88 16.13
CA VAL A 861 39.31 14.34 14.93
C VAL A 861 37.92 13.88 15.27
N LEU A 862 36.91 14.37 14.51
CA LEU A 862 35.54 13.96 14.59
C LEU A 862 35.16 13.14 13.34
N VAL A 863 34.67 11.93 13.53
CA VAL A 863 34.32 11.02 12.44
C VAL A 863 32.86 10.64 12.52
N CYS A 864 32.12 10.68 11.39
CA CYS A 864 30.77 10.21 11.30
C CYS A 864 30.42 9.68 9.92
N GLY A 865 29.98 8.43 9.82
CA GLY A 865 29.63 7.82 8.54
C GLY A 865 29.32 6.32 8.63
N PRO A 866 29.38 5.61 7.51
CA PRO A 866 29.30 4.15 7.51
C PRO A 866 30.42 3.53 8.35
N LYS A 867 30.14 2.42 9.03
CA LYS A 867 31.13 1.74 9.90
C LYS A 867 32.44 1.39 9.21
N GLU A 868 32.38 1.07 7.91
CA GLU A 868 33.57 0.78 7.11
C GLU A 868 34.46 2.02 6.92
N LEU A 869 33.85 3.22 6.79
CA LEU A 869 34.58 4.47 6.73
C LEU A 869 35.26 4.76 8.10
N GLU A 870 34.49 4.67 9.17
CA GLU A 870 34.99 4.91 10.53
C GLU A 870 36.19 4.01 10.85
N ALA A 871 36.05 2.70 10.63
CA ALA A 871 37.11 1.72 10.88
C ALA A 871 38.38 2.03 10.04
N SER A 872 38.21 2.28 8.73
CA SER A 872 39.31 2.58 7.84
C SER A 872 40.02 3.87 8.20
N VAL A 873 39.30 4.92 8.55
CA VAL A 873 39.84 6.22 8.95
C VAL A 873 40.56 6.13 10.28
N CYS A 874 40.00 5.47 11.29
CA CYS A 874 40.64 5.27 12.59
C CYS A 874 41.94 4.47 12.49
N GLU A 875 41.97 3.44 11.62
CA GLU A 875 43.20 2.68 11.36
C GLU A 875 44.30 3.55 10.76
N VAL A 876 44.00 4.39 9.77
CA VAL A 876 44.94 5.31 9.16
C VAL A 876 45.45 6.34 10.17
N LEU A 877 44.53 6.95 10.93
CA LEU A 877 44.90 7.93 11.96
C LEU A 877 45.78 7.32 13.06
N GLY A 878 45.49 6.09 13.51
CA GLY A 878 46.30 5.38 14.48
C GLY A 878 47.76 5.17 13.98
N ARG A 879 47.94 4.83 12.68
CA ARG A 879 49.28 4.76 12.05
C ARG A 879 49.98 6.10 11.99
N MET A 880 49.22 7.20 11.97
CA MET A 880 49.74 8.58 11.95
C MET A 880 50.00 9.16 13.36
N GLY A 881 49.82 8.36 14.40
CA GLY A 881 50.06 8.74 15.79
C GLY A 881 48.91 9.41 16.52
N TRP A 882 47.71 9.42 15.96
CA TRP A 882 46.50 9.85 16.66
C TRP A 882 46.04 8.77 17.62
N THR A 883 45.62 9.14 18.84
CA THR A 883 45.18 8.23 19.88
C THR A 883 43.63 8.21 19.99
N ASP A 884 43.08 7.22 20.68
CA ASP A 884 41.63 7.15 20.95
C ASP A 884 41.13 8.36 21.76
N GLU A 885 41.97 9.05 22.49
CA GLU A 885 41.65 10.31 23.18
C GLU A 885 41.49 11.50 22.21
N ASP A 886 42.13 11.40 21.02
CA ASP A 886 42.10 12.47 20.02
C ASP A 886 41.01 12.26 18.96
N ILE A 887 40.44 11.06 18.85
CA ILE A 887 39.46 10.67 17.83
C ILE A 887 38.08 10.41 18.50
N PHE A 888 37.06 11.04 17.97
CA PHE A 888 35.69 10.76 18.37
C PHE A 888 34.85 10.32 17.17
N CYS A 889 34.24 9.12 17.27
CA CYS A 889 33.24 8.61 16.30
C CYS A 889 31.83 8.78 16.88
N PHE A 890 30.92 9.43 16.08
CA PHE A 890 29.55 9.72 16.49
C PHE A 890 28.62 8.51 16.41
#